data_366d1d32ec9693596cbfd12fcf423e30
#
_entry.id   366d1d32ec9693596cbfd12fcf423e30
#
_cell.length_a   1.000
_cell.length_b   1.000
_cell.length_c   1.000
_cell.angle_alpha   90.00
_cell.angle_beta   90.00
_cell.angle_gamma   90.00
#
_symmetry.space_group_name_H-M   'P 1'
#
loop_
_entity.id
_entity.type
_entity.pdbx_description
1 polymer ?
#
loop_
_entity_poly.entity_id
_entity_poly.type
_entity_poly.pdbx_seq_one_letter_code
_entity_poly.pdbx_strand_id
1 'polypeptide(L)'
;SPLIAEAGELLAARLAEVTVAAPAFPVWSNVTAEPYPEGDVDAVSRLLTEQVTAGVRFVDQIESMYEAGVRVFVEAGPGRVLTQQVPKILGDRPHAMVACDVAGEEGVRRFLTAVAQLATLGVAVDTAALFEGRSTPADLHALPVPAPNWGIDGALVTNAAGVPLPNSLQPADRLPALDFGAIAMTHTPDDPSGVVLEYLRSVRQIVAAERDVMLRYLGATVPATAAFADYTEVIAGAAQPALAPAAVPAAVPASAAPVSAPTPTPAPAAGAAAPAPVLTGEQLMHEVQAIVSERTGYPVEMLDPDLDLEADLSIDSIKRIEIVGELAERIGLAGLDESAVDEEMVEELAQHKSLRAIVEWIEALTTGEASPVTVESVVAAHNAHEEHHHGPLSPVAQRFEVHVTPLNPAVAVGDLKGASAVVIDGHDGLTSALVAALGERGATATVLERGEPDQARSQQLATADVVVDLTATTGDAAIDARTVFADIQPALLGATRRALAVTVAVHPDGTPTGIPGLMRALARERHDALVRSVEVEPADLEGDLAELAETLVDELLDLDAPAAVSRAGGQRTTRTVGDAVDLSVPGELGLGSDAVIVITGGARGITARVAEGLARANPCRVVLVGRSSLPERAEDPRTAGAADRQSLRRALLEIGELHAPAEIEAACNRIEADREMRATLTTLRSFGAEVEYLSLDVRDPGFGKLLDEIRDRHGRIDGVIHGAGVLDDHFLRDKTLTGFDRVYGTKLDGARAILDRQAGMRFVVLFGSVSGVFGNKGQADYAAANDALDTLARTRDGLHDCRVISIDWGPWGGGGMVSAELEREYARRGIGLVDPADGVMALLHEVAAPTGPSQLVVMRGTPAAFGPPVDHTSASDDLVGGFKPGA
;
A
#
# COMPACT_ATOMS: atom_id res chain seq x y z
N SER A 1 -5.05 -40.87 -19.66
CA SER A 1 -4.92 -40.54 -21.09
C SER A 1 -4.13 -41.63 -21.80
N PRO A 2 -4.51 -42.06 -23.01
CA PRO A 2 -3.71 -42.99 -23.81
C PRO A 2 -2.26 -42.58 -24.02
N LEU A 3 -1.98 -41.28 -24.00
CA LEU A 3 -0.65 -40.70 -24.16
C LEU A 3 0.33 -41.02 -23.01
N ILE A 4 -0.19 -41.37 -21.83
CA ILE A 4 0.63 -41.70 -20.65
C ILE A 4 0.57 -43.18 -20.26
N ALA A 5 0.00 -44.01 -21.08
CA ALA A 5 -0.08 -45.45 -20.81
C ALA A 5 1.31 -46.10 -20.73
N GLU A 6 2.22 -45.68 -21.59
CA GLU A 6 3.63 -46.16 -21.62
C GLU A 6 4.37 -45.82 -20.32
N ALA A 7 4.05 -44.65 -19.68
CA ALA A 7 4.61 -44.29 -18.39
C ALA A 7 4.20 -45.25 -17.28
N GLY A 8 2.98 -45.79 -17.32
CA GLY A 8 2.49 -46.84 -16.41
C GLY A 8 3.29 -48.13 -16.52
N GLU A 9 3.60 -48.55 -17.75
CA GLU A 9 4.42 -49.75 -17.99
C GLU A 9 5.88 -49.55 -17.49
N LEU A 10 6.44 -48.37 -17.70
CA LEU A 10 7.77 -48.04 -17.19
C LEU A 10 7.79 -48.02 -15.65
N LEU A 11 6.77 -47.43 -15.01
CA LEU A 11 6.66 -47.43 -13.56
C LEU A 11 6.50 -48.86 -12.99
N ALA A 12 5.66 -49.69 -13.62
CA ALA A 12 5.49 -51.09 -13.20
C ALA A 12 6.83 -51.86 -13.25
N ALA A 13 7.60 -51.67 -14.32
CA ALA A 13 8.90 -52.29 -14.46
C ALA A 13 9.88 -51.80 -13.35
N ARG A 14 9.84 -50.52 -13.02
CA ARG A 14 10.68 -50.00 -11.94
C ARG A 14 10.22 -50.45 -10.55
N LEU A 15 8.93 -50.48 -10.28
CA LEU A 15 8.42 -51.02 -9.02
C LEU A 15 8.77 -52.50 -8.80
N ALA A 16 8.85 -53.28 -9.85
CA ALA A 16 9.31 -54.66 -9.77
C ALA A 16 10.78 -54.84 -9.36
N GLU A 17 11.62 -53.78 -9.56
CA GLU A 17 13.02 -53.76 -9.14
C GLU A 17 13.22 -53.24 -7.70
N VAL A 18 12.18 -52.69 -7.08
CA VAL A 18 12.25 -52.06 -5.75
C VAL A 18 11.45 -52.93 -4.75
N THR A 19 12.01 -53.07 -3.55
CA THR A 19 11.28 -53.71 -2.47
C THR A 19 10.24 -52.70 -1.90
N VAL A 20 8.98 -52.91 -2.26
CA VAL A 20 7.87 -52.16 -1.70
C VAL A 20 7.53 -52.76 -0.31
N ALA A 21 7.48 -51.93 0.72
CA ALA A 21 7.04 -52.37 2.06
C ALA A 21 5.57 -52.04 2.27
N ALA A 22 4.90 -52.84 3.11
CA ALA A 22 3.56 -52.51 3.56
C ALA A 22 3.54 -51.19 4.32
N PRO A 23 2.53 -50.32 4.12
CA PRO A 23 2.42 -49.05 4.88
C PRO A 23 2.39 -49.30 6.40
N ALA A 24 3.13 -48.55 7.17
CA ALA A 24 3.15 -48.63 8.64
C ALA A 24 1.89 -47.96 9.28
N PHE A 25 1.11 -47.24 8.51
CA PHE A 25 -0.13 -46.57 8.89
C PHE A 25 -1.07 -46.54 7.67
N PRO A 26 -2.38 -46.35 7.84
CA PRO A 26 -3.32 -46.31 6.71
C PRO A 26 -2.93 -45.24 5.69
N VAL A 27 -2.77 -45.64 4.44
CA VAL A 27 -2.50 -44.76 3.29
C VAL A 27 -3.60 -44.99 2.27
N TRP A 28 -4.28 -43.92 1.86
CA TRP A 28 -5.40 -43.97 0.92
C TRP A 28 -4.91 -43.92 -0.53
N SER A 29 -5.47 -44.77 -1.35
CA SER A 29 -5.21 -44.80 -2.80
C SER A 29 -6.12 -43.80 -3.53
N ASN A 30 -5.54 -42.95 -4.39
CA ASN A 30 -6.31 -42.10 -5.28
C ASN A 30 -7.20 -42.81 -6.30
N VAL A 31 -6.93 -44.13 -6.55
CA VAL A 31 -7.69 -44.97 -7.49
C VAL A 31 -8.94 -45.51 -6.86
N THR A 32 -8.83 -46.03 -5.64
CA THR A 32 -9.94 -46.72 -4.96
C THR A 32 -10.65 -45.81 -3.96
N ALA A 33 -10.01 -44.73 -3.51
CA ALA A 33 -10.45 -43.88 -2.39
C ALA A 33 -10.56 -44.65 -1.05
N GLU A 34 -9.85 -45.78 -0.91
CA GLU A 34 -9.77 -46.61 0.26
C GLU A 34 -8.32 -46.81 0.69
N PRO A 35 -8.06 -47.24 1.93
CA PRO A 35 -6.70 -47.56 2.36
C PRO A 35 -6.10 -48.68 1.49
N TYR A 36 -4.80 -48.62 1.22
CA TYR A 36 -4.10 -49.74 0.58
C TYR A 36 -4.25 -51.00 1.41
N PRO A 37 -4.40 -52.19 0.75
CA PRO A 37 -4.58 -53.44 1.45
C PRO A 37 -3.42 -53.76 2.38
N GLU A 38 -3.72 -54.09 3.62
CA GLU A 38 -2.73 -54.53 4.59
C GLU A 38 -2.10 -55.86 4.17
N GLY A 39 -0.79 -55.92 4.13
CA GLY A 39 -0.01 -57.13 3.87
C GLY A 39 0.02 -57.65 2.42
N ASP A 40 -0.68 -57.00 1.48
CA ASP A 40 -0.63 -57.31 0.04
C ASP A 40 0.19 -56.27 -0.72
N VAL A 41 1.50 -56.50 -0.76
CA VAL A 41 2.48 -55.61 -1.42
C VAL A 41 2.29 -55.60 -2.95
N ASP A 42 1.84 -56.69 -3.53
CA ASP A 42 1.60 -56.79 -4.97
C ASP A 42 0.36 -55.93 -5.35
N ALA A 43 -0.65 -55.86 -4.51
CA ALA A 43 -1.79 -54.99 -4.71
C ALA A 43 -1.41 -53.52 -4.57
N VAL A 44 -0.54 -53.19 -3.63
CA VAL A 44 0.02 -51.80 -3.50
C VAL A 44 0.75 -51.41 -4.77
N SER A 45 1.68 -52.22 -5.27
CA SER A 45 2.45 -51.93 -6.49
C SER A 45 1.54 -51.81 -7.71
N ARG A 46 0.49 -52.63 -7.83
CA ARG A 46 -0.48 -52.53 -8.90
C ARG A 46 -1.28 -51.24 -8.84
N LEU A 47 -1.81 -50.83 -7.67
CA LEU A 47 -2.57 -49.60 -7.50
C LEU A 47 -1.74 -48.36 -7.74
N LEU A 48 -0.45 -48.34 -7.34
CA LEU A 48 0.48 -47.27 -7.65
C LEU A 48 0.72 -47.13 -9.19
N THR A 49 0.78 -48.27 -9.90
CA THR A 49 0.89 -48.25 -11.36
C THR A 49 -0.39 -47.75 -12.04
N GLU A 50 -1.55 -48.22 -11.57
CA GLU A 50 -2.87 -47.82 -12.08
C GLU A 50 -3.13 -46.32 -11.88
N GLN A 51 -2.60 -45.74 -10.80
CA GLN A 51 -2.74 -44.31 -10.49
C GLN A 51 -2.26 -43.39 -11.60
N VAL A 52 -1.20 -43.77 -12.35
CA VAL A 52 -0.64 -42.95 -13.44
C VAL A 52 -1.68 -42.65 -14.52
N THR A 53 -2.59 -43.58 -14.78
CA THR A 53 -3.59 -43.45 -15.86
C THR A 53 -5.03 -43.25 -15.38
N ALA A 54 -5.30 -43.50 -14.09
CA ALA A 54 -6.62 -43.40 -13.47
C ALA A 54 -6.94 -41.92 -13.13
N GLY A 55 -8.23 -41.63 -12.99
CA GLY A 55 -8.70 -40.37 -12.44
C GLY A 55 -8.48 -40.32 -10.92
N VAL A 56 -8.14 -39.12 -10.42
CA VAL A 56 -7.97 -38.90 -8.98
C VAL A 56 -9.34 -38.80 -8.32
N ARG A 57 -9.65 -39.67 -7.39
CA ARG A 57 -10.91 -39.71 -6.64
C ARG A 57 -10.81 -38.92 -5.32
N PHE A 58 -10.37 -37.66 -5.40
CA PHE A 58 -10.03 -36.86 -4.21
C PHE A 58 -11.22 -36.62 -3.28
N VAL A 59 -12.40 -36.32 -3.83
CA VAL A 59 -13.63 -36.11 -3.04
C VAL A 59 -13.95 -37.37 -2.22
N ASP A 60 -14.04 -38.56 -2.88
CA ASP A 60 -14.35 -39.80 -2.22
C ASP A 60 -13.27 -40.17 -1.17
N GLN A 61 -12.00 -39.82 -1.45
CA GLN A 61 -10.88 -40.07 -0.55
C GLN A 61 -11.00 -39.24 0.73
N ILE A 62 -11.33 -37.96 0.64
CA ILE A 62 -11.53 -37.09 1.81
C ILE A 62 -12.71 -37.55 2.64
N GLU A 63 -13.83 -37.95 2.02
CA GLU A 63 -14.99 -38.53 2.71
C GLU A 63 -14.61 -39.81 3.46
N SER A 64 -13.89 -40.72 2.79
CA SER A 64 -13.42 -41.98 3.40
C SER A 64 -12.49 -41.73 4.59
N MET A 65 -11.56 -40.79 4.46
CA MET A 65 -10.67 -40.40 5.57
C MET A 65 -11.47 -39.80 6.74
N TYR A 66 -12.48 -38.99 6.44
CA TYR A 66 -13.32 -38.37 7.45
C TYR A 66 -14.16 -39.43 8.20
N GLU A 67 -14.73 -40.41 7.49
CA GLU A 67 -15.44 -41.53 8.07
C GLU A 67 -14.53 -42.41 8.93
N ALA A 68 -13.27 -42.56 8.53
CA ALA A 68 -12.24 -43.26 9.32
C ALA A 68 -11.79 -42.49 10.57
N GLY A 69 -12.31 -41.26 10.81
CA GLY A 69 -12.05 -40.48 12.02
C GLY A 69 -11.00 -39.40 11.86
N VAL A 70 -10.48 -39.15 10.66
CA VAL A 70 -9.55 -38.03 10.42
C VAL A 70 -10.29 -36.70 10.61
N ARG A 71 -9.67 -35.74 11.34
CA ARG A 71 -10.23 -34.43 11.61
C ARG A 71 -9.23 -33.31 11.37
N VAL A 72 -7.96 -33.63 11.29
CA VAL A 72 -6.88 -32.66 10.98
C VAL A 72 -6.23 -33.13 9.68
N PHE A 73 -6.28 -32.27 8.67
CA PHE A 73 -5.68 -32.51 7.35
C PHE A 73 -4.47 -31.61 7.19
N VAL A 74 -3.35 -32.18 6.80
CA VAL A 74 -2.08 -31.48 6.64
C VAL A 74 -1.64 -31.60 5.18
N GLU A 75 -1.49 -30.49 4.49
CA GLU A 75 -0.91 -30.46 3.15
C GLU A 75 0.62 -30.29 3.26
N ALA A 76 1.34 -31.38 2.99
CA ALA A 76 2.78 -31.43 3.05
C ALA A 76 3.37 -31.33 1.63
N GLY A 77 3.47 -30.10 1.11
CA GLY A 77 3.96 -29.81 -0.22
C GLY A 77 3.85 -28.35 -0.56
N PRO A 78 4.34 -27.91 -1.73
CA PRO A 78 4.24 -26.51 -2.13
C PRO A 78 2.78 -26.12 -2.42
N GLY A 79 2.39 -24.98 -1.89
CA GLY A 79 1.06 -24.42 -2.10
C GLY A 79 -0.01 -24.90 -1.09
N ARG A 80 -1.26 -24.53 -1.35
CA ARG A 80 -2.43 -24.81 -0.50
C ARG A 80 -3.67 -25.26 -1.28
N VAL A 81 -3.49 -25.88 -2.42
CA VAL A 81 -4.59 -26.30 -3.30
C VAL A 81 -5.49 -27.31 -2.63
N LEU A 82 -4.91 -28.34 -2.00
CA LEU A 82 -5.68 -29.37 -1.31
C LEU A 82 -6.30 -28.83 -0.01
N THR A 83 -5.58 -27.94 0.69
CA THR A 83 -6.09 -27.25 1.89
C THR A 83 -7.35 -26.44 1.59
N GLN A 84 -7.49 -25.88 0.38
CA GLN A 84 -8.68 -25.15 -0.05
C GLN A 84 -9.82 -26.06 -0.53
N GLN A 85 -9.52 -27.29 -0.99
CA GLN A 85 -10.53 -28.23 -1.48
C GLN A 85 -11.24 -28.99 -0.36
N VAL A 86 -10.52 -29.37 0.69
CA VAL A 86 -11.11 -30.17 1.79
C VAL A 86 -12.29 -29.48 2.48
N PRO A 87 -12.25 -28.15 2.79
CA PRO A 87 -13.42 -27.46 3.34
C PRO A 87 -14.64 -27.46 2.41
N LYS A 88 -14.42 -27.38 1.10
CA LYS A 88 -15.50 -27.45 0.11
C LYS A 88 -16.18 -28.84 0.08
N ILE A 89 -15.39 -29.88 0.34
CA ILE A 89 -15.91 -31.27 0.41
C ILE A 89 -16.63 -31.51 1.74
N LEU A 90 -16.03 -31.09 2.85
CA LEU A 90 -16.54 -31.39 4.18
C LEU A 90 -17.62 -30.41 4.67
N GLY A 91 -17.71 -29.22 4.11
CA GLY A 91 -18.64 -28.15 4.54
C GLY A 91 -18.50 -27.86 6.04
N ASP A 92 -19.62 -27.69 6.73
CA ASP A 92 -19.66 -27.32 8.15
C ASP A 92 -19.29 -28.48 9.12
N ARG A 93 -18.85 -29.63 8.62
CA ARG A 93 -18.39 -30.73 9.47
C ARG A 93 -17.09 -30.36 10.20
N PRO A 94 -16.93 -30.68 11.51
CA PRO A 94 -15.77 -30.34 12.28
C PRO A 94 -14.46 -30.89 11.67
N HIS A 95 -13.61 -30.04 11.19
CA HIS A 95 -12.28 -30.36 10.65
C HIS A 95 -11.31 -29.17 10.79
N ALA A 96 -10.03 -29.43 10.65
CA ALA A 96 -8.99 -28.41 10.63
C ALA A 96 -8.01 -28.65 9.48
N MET A 97 -7.53 -27.58 8.88
CA MET A 97 -6.59 -27.61 7.76
C MET A 97 -5.27 -26.92 8.14
N VAL A 98 -4.16 -27.55 7.76
CA VAL A 98 -2.83 -26.99 7.97
C VAL A 98 -2.01 -27.16 6.68
N ALA A 99 -1.56 -26.07 6.08
CA ALA A 99 -0.62 -26.08 4.96
C ALA A 99 0.80 -25.90 5.49
N CYS A 100 1.74 -26.74 5.08
CA CYS A 100 3.14 -26.67 5.53
C CYS A 100 3.98 -25.68 4.72
N ASP A 101 3.61 -25.46 3.48
CA ASP A 101 4.26 -24.53 2.58
C ASP A 101 3.21 -23.79 1.76
N VAL A 102 3.33 -22.47 1.66
CA VAL A 102 2.38 -21.60 0.96
C VAL A 102 3.18 -20.69 0.06
N ALA A 103 2.83 -20.64 -1.20
CA ALA A 103 3.46 -19.73 -2.14
C ALA A 103 3.36 -18.29 -1.63
N GLY A 104 4.47 -17.53 -1.70
CA GLY A 104 4.52 -16.18 -1.16
C GLY A 104 4.89 -16.05 0.31
N GLU A 105 4.94 -17.13 1.09
CA GLU A 105 5.39 -17.10 2.48
C GLU A 105 6.84 -17.64 2.59
N GLU A 106 7.59 -17.09 3.53
CA GLU A 106 8.94 -17.62 3.82
C GLU A 106 8.81 -19.05 4.37
N GLY A 107 9.40 -20.04 3.68
CA GLY A 107 9.14 -21.46 3.90
C GLY A 107 9.42 -21.93 5.33
N VAL A 108 10.52 -21.47 5.97
CA VAL A 108 10.82 -21.84 7.37
C VAL A 108 9.78 -21.27 8.34
N ARG A 109 9.41 -20.02 8.15
CA ARG A 109 8.39 -19.36 8.97
C ARG A 109 7.04 -20.06 8.80
N ARG A 110 6.65 -20.37 7.56
CA ARG A 110 5.41 -21.07 7.29
C ARG A 110 5.41 -22.45 7.92
N PHE A 111 6.49 -23.20 7.80
CA PHE A 111 6.62 -24.52 8.43
C PHE A 111 6.52 -24.42 9.95
N LEU A 112 7.21 -23.48 10.60
CA LEU A 112 7.10 -23.26 12.05
C LEU A 112 5.69 -22.85 12.46
N THR A 113 4.98 -22.07 11.64
CA THR A 113 3.58 -21.72 11.87
C THR A 113 2.68 -22.95 11.76
N ALA A 114 2.90 -23.84 10.77
CA ALA A 114 2.16 -25.09 10.64
C ALA A 114 2.39 -25.99 11.85
N VAL A 115 3.62 -26.11 12.33
CA VAL A 115 3.96 -26.84 13.57
C VAL A 115 3.22 -26.28 14.78
N ALA A 116 3.18 -24.95 14.93
CA ALA A 116 2.45 -24.29 16.02
C ALA A 116 0.93 -24.51 15.88
N GLN A 117 0.35 -24.45 14.69
CA GLN A 117 -1.05 -24.78 14.45
C GLN A 117 -1.39 -26.24 14.83
N LEU A 118 -0.54 -27.20 14.46
CA LEU A 118 -0.70 -28.58 14.86
C LEU A 118 -0.70 -28.76 16.37
N ALA A 119 0.22 -28.07 17.06
CA ALA A 119 0.29 -28.10 18.54
C ALA A 119 -1.01 -27.54 19.18
N THR A 120 -1.58 -26.44 18.64
CA THR A 120 -2.84 -25.86 19.13
C THR A 120 -4.05 -26.76 18.87
N LEU A 121 -3.99 -27.62 17.85
CA LEU A 121 -5.00 -28.64 17.55
C LEU A 121 -4.84 -29.91 18.39
N GLY A 122 -3.89 -29.94 19.32
CA GLY A 122 -3.64 -31.06 20.21
C GLY A 122 -2.82 -32.21 19.58
N VAL A 123 -2.21 -31.97 18.44
CA VAL A 123 -1.28 -32.94 17.83
C VAL A 123 0.04 -32.89 18.59
N ALA A 124 0.55 -34.06 19.02
CA ALA A 124 1.84 -34.14 19.68
C ALA A 124 2.97 -33.78 18.71
N VAL A 125 3.69 -32.69 18.99
CA VAL A 125 4.79 -32.19 18.17
C VAL A 125 6.06 -32.17 18.99
N ASP A 126 7.13 -32.78 18.48
CA ASP A 126 8.46 -32.68 19.08
C ASP A 126 9.16 -31.40 18.60
N THR A 127 8.94 -30.31 19.34
CA THR A 127 9.59 -29.04 19.04
C THR A 127 11.09 -29.05 19.38
N ALA A 128 11.58 -29.96 20.24
CA ALA A 128 13.01 -30.05 20.55
C ALA A 128 13.84 -30.45 19.33
N ALA A 129 13.27 -31.31 18.47
CA ALA A 129 13.90 -31.73 17.21
C ALA A 129 14.22 -30.57 16.27
N LEU A 130 13.47 -29.47 16.32
CA LEU A 130 13.73 -28.28 15.49
C LEU A 130 15.02 -27.56 15.86
N PHE A 131 15.48 -27.74 17.09
CA PHE A 131 16.67 -27.06 17.62
C PHE A 131 17.88 -27.98 17.73
N GLU A 132 17.73 -29.28 17.45
CA GLU A 132 18.80 -30.24 17.57
C GLU A 132 19.99 -29.87 16.65
N GLY A 133 21.17 -29.75 17.24
CA GLY A 133 22.38 -29.36 16.53
C GLY A 133 22.48 -27.88 16.12
N ARG A 134 21.49 -27.06 16.46
CA ARG A 134 21.43 -25.63 16.11
C ARG A 134 21.57 -24.72 17.32
N SER A 135 21.02 -25.10 18.45
CA SER A 135 21.10 -24.34 19.69
C SER A 135 21.23 -25.25 20.91
N THR A 136 21.81 -24.73 21.94
CA THR A 136 21.81 -25.35 23.28
C THR A 136 20.81 -24.57 24.14
N PRO A 137 19.91 -25.24 24.88
CA PRO A 137 19.01 -24.53 25.79
C PRO A 137 19.80 -23.62 26.74
N ALA A 138 19.48 -22.34 26.75
CA ALA A 138 20.07 -21.40 27.67
C ALA A 138 19.40 -21.56 29.05
N ASP A 139 20.22 -21.67 30.11
CA ASP A 139 19.69 -21.56 31.45
C ASP A 139 19.39 -20.08 31.73
N LEU A 140 18.10 -19.73 31.68
CA LEU A 140 17.64 -18.35 31.91
C LEU A 140 18.03 -17.82 33.30
N HIS A 141 18.24 -18.70 34.29
CA HIS A 141 18.70 -18.33 35.65
C HIS A 141 20.19 -18.05 35.71
N ALA A 142 20.95 -18.57 34.76
CA ALA A 142 22.39 -18.34 34.66
C ALA A 142 22.76 -17.16 33.76
N LEU A 143 21.79 -16.58 33.05
CA LEU A 143 22.04 -15.40 32.20
C LEU A 143 22.37 -14.19 33.09
N PRO A 144 23.47 -13.47 32.82
CA PRO A 144 23.73 -12.22 33.50
C PRO A 144 22.59 -11.24 33.18
N VAL A 145 21.86 -10.81 34.21
CA VAL A 145 20.88 -9.72 34.04
C VAL A 145 21.72 -8.47 33.75
N PRO A 146 21.63 -7.90 32.52
CA PRO A 146 22.32 -6.66 32.22
C PRO A 146 21.81 -5.61 33.18
N ALA A 147 22.72 -4.87 33.83
CA ALA A 147 22.33 -3.73 34.65
C ALA A 147 21.55 -2.78 33.72
N PRO A 148 20.34 -2.36 34.09
CA PRO A 148 19.55 -1.47 33.23
C PRO A 148 20.38 -0.21 33.01
N ASN A 149 20.60 0.11 31.73
CA ASN A 149 21.29 1.34 31.32
C ASN A 149 20.44 2.58 31.65
N TRP A 150 19.13 2.37 31.86
CA TRP A 150 18.14 3.38 32.20
C TRP A 150 17.23 2.84 33.28
N GLY A 151 17.11 3.57 34.38
CA GLY A 151 16.09 3.32 35.39
C GLY A 151 14.97 4.32 35.21
N ILE A 152 13.79 3.86 34.85
CA ILE A 152 12.55 4.67 34.90
C ILE A 152 11.97 4.46 36.29
N ASP A 153 12.46 5.24 37.27
CA ASP A 153 11.99 5.20 38.65
C ASP A 153 11.11 6.41 39.01
N GLY A 154 10.69 7.22 38.03
CA GLY A 154 9.98 8.49 38.25
C GLY A 154 10.85 9.57 38.91
N ALA A 155 12.16 9.29 39.03
CA ALA A 155 13.10 10.26 39.55
C ALA A 155 13.50 11.30 38.52
N LEU A 156 14.07 12.36 39.04
CA LEU A 156 14.61 13.47 38.23
C LEU A 156 15.64 12.98 37.22
N VAL A 157 15.55 13.49 36.02
CA VAL A 157 16.60 13.29 35.02
C VAL A 157 17.89 13.93 35.55
N THR A 158 18.90 13.12 35.73
CA THR A 158 20.23 13.56 36.23
C THR A 158 21.27 13.44 35.11
N ASN A 159 22.29 14.27 35.14
CA ASN A 159 23.46 14.11 34.29
C ASN A 159 24.29 12.87 34.70
N ALA A 160 25.32 12.52 33.95
CA ALA A 160 26.19 11.40 34.18
C ALA A 160 26.91 11.46 35.56
N ALA A 161 26.95 12.62 36.22
CA ALA A 161 27.50 12.82 37.58
C ALA A 161 26.41 12.69 38.66
N GLY A 162 25.17 12.35 38.32
CA GLY A 162 24.05 12.21 39.27
C GLY A 162 23.44 13.52 39.73
N VAL A 163 23.76 14.64 39.06
CA VAL A 163 23.20 15.96 39.42
C VAL A 163 21.92 16.21 38.65
N PRO A 164 20.80 16.56 39.32
CA PRO A 164 19.53 16.85 38.67
C PRO A 164 19.64 17.99 37.63
N LEU A 165 19.04 17.80 36.45
CA LEU A 165 18.98 18.86 35.45
C LEU A 165 18.10 20.01 35.95
N PRO A 166 18.44 21.28 35.63
CA PRO A 166 17.59 22.41 35.96
C PRO A 166 16.17 22.21 35.38
N ASN A 167 15.16 22.49 36.19
CA ASN A 167 13.73 22.33 35.87
C ASN A 167 13.21 20.88 35.79
N SER A 168 13.96 19.89 36.23
CA SER A 168 13.43 18.54 36.41
C SER A 168 12.43 18.47 37.56
N LEU A 169 11.44 17.59 37.47
CA LEU A 169 10.42 17.40 38.52
C LEU A 169 11.05 16.84 39.78
N GLN A 170 10.48 17.11 40.97
CA GLN A 170 10.95 16.56 42.21
C GLN A 170 10.83 15.03 42.19
N PRO A 171 11.78 14.29 42.82
CA PRO A 171 11.74 12.84 42.82
C PRO A 171 10.43 12.36 43.47
N ALA A 172 9.78 11.41 42.81
CA ALA A 172 8.74 10.64 43.50
C ALA A 172 9.38 9.82 44.64
N ASP A 173 8.64 9.67 45.74
CA ASP A 173 9.09 8.78 46.83
C ASP A 173 9.39 7.38 46.25
N ARG A 174 10.55 6.85 46.57
CA ARG A 174 10.95 5.51 46.14
C ARG A 174 9.94 4.51 46.68
N LEU A 175 9.27 3.85 45.76
CA LEU A 175 8.55 2.62 46.12
C LEU A 175 9.59 1.60 46.63
N PRO A 176 9.31 0.86 47.72
CA PRO A 176 10.16 -0.22 48.14
C PRO A 176 10.33 -1.20 46.97
N ALA A 177 11.56 -1.67 46.76
CA ALA A 177 11.86 -2.67 45.74
C ALA A 177 10.89 -3.85 45.91
N LEU A 178 10.11 -4.13 44.87
CA LEU A 178 9.28 -5.33 44.81
C LEU A 178 10.25 -6.52 44.77
N ASP A 179 10.31 -7.26 45.84
CA ASP A 179 11.04 -8.52 45.88
C ASP A 179 10.22 -9.59 45.16
N PHE A 180 10.47 -9.74 43.88
CA PHE A 180 9.84 -10.78 43.07
C PHE A 180 10.19 -12.20 43.52
N GLY A 181 11.23 -12.38 44.37
CA GLY A 181 11.56 -13.67 44.98
C GLY A 181 10.63 -14.07 46.13
N ALA A 182 9.84 -13.14 46.71
CA ALA A 182 8.89 -13.43 47.77
C ALA A 182 7.47 -13.74 47.29
N ILE A 183 7.16 -13.61 46.00
CA ILE A 183 5.91 -14.08 45.42
C ILE A 183 6.08 -15.59 45.18
N ALA A 184 6.05 -16.35 46.26
CA ALA A 184 5.94 -17.81 46.19
C ALA A 184 4.65 -18.11 45.41
N MET A 185 4.77 -18.84 44.32
CA MET A 185 3.64 -19.37 43.59
C MET A 185 2.81 -20.25 44.52
N THR A 186 1.72 -19.75 45.07
CA THR A 186 0.84 -20.49 45.98
C THR A 186 -0.18 -21.33 45.25
N HIS A 187 -0.06 -21.42 43.92
CA HIS A 187 -0.96 -22.23 43.09
C HIS A 187 -0.22 -23.43 42.50
N THR A 188 -0.84 -24.59 42.61
CA THR A 188 -0.40 -25.79 41.89
C THR A 188 -0.49 -25.60 40.39
N PRO A 189 0.41 -26.20 39.58
CA PRO A 189 0.47 -26.00 38.10
C PRO A 189 -0.80 -26.42 37.32
N ASP A 190 -1.78 -26.99 38.00
CA ASP A 190 -2.96 -27.60 37.39
C ASP A 190 -4.25 -26.76 37.51
N ASP A 191 -4.20 -25.49 37.90
CA ASP A 191 -5.38 -24.62 37.94
C ASP A 191 -5.34 -23.51 36.86
N PRO A 192 -5.92 -23.73 35.69
CA PRO A 192 -5.98 -22.73 34.63
C PRO A 192 -6.73 -21.45 35.01
N SER A 193 -7.67 -21.55 35.98
CA SER A 193 -8.46 -20.41 36.44
C SER A 193 -7.60 -19.43 37.26
N GLY A 194 -6.60 -19.92 37.97
CA GLY A 194 -5.64 -19.11 38.72
C GLY A 194 -4.78 -18.24 37.83
N VAL A 195 -4.32 -18.77 36.71
CA VAL A 195 -3.47 -18.04 35.74
C VAL A 195 -4.29 -16.93 35.05
N VAL A 196 -5.54 -17.20 34.71
CA VAL A 196 -6.44 -16.19 34.08
C VAL A 196 -6.77 -15.08 35.08
N LEU A 197 -7.00 -15.41 36.36
CA LEU A 197 -7.26 -14.43 37.40
C LEU A 197 -6.03 -13.54 37.67
N GLU A 198 -4.84 -14.11 37.62
CA GLU A 198 -3.59 -13.37 37.81
C GLU A 198 -3.29 -12.45 36.60
N TYR A 199 -3.54 -12.94 35.40
CA TYR A 199 -3.46 -12.12 34.20
C TYR A 199 -4.44 -10.94 34.25
N LEU A 200 -5.71 -11.18 34.58
CA LEU A 200 -6.72 -10.13 34.71
C LEU A 200 -6.40 -9.13 35.84
N ARG A 201 -5.74 -9.60 36.91
CA ARG A 201 -5.25 -8.73 37.99
C ARG A 201 -4.12 -7.83 37.51
N SER A 202 -3.17 -8.39 36.76
CA SER A 202 -2.06 -7.63 36.16
C SER A 202 -2.55 -6.59 35.15
N VAL A 203 -3.47 -6.96 34.25
CA VAL A 203 -4.08 -6.02 33.31
C VAL A 203 -4.80 -4.89 34.03
N ARG A 204 -5.57 -5.17 35.10
CA ARG A 204 -6.23 -4.13 35.90
C ARG A 204 -5.23 -3.18 36.59
N GLN A 205 -4.10 -3.69 37.04
CA GLN A 205 -3.04 -2.85 37.65
C GLN A 205 -2.40 -1.91 36.62
N ILE A 206 -2.16 -2.39 35.41
CA ILE A 206 -1.65 -1.57 34.31
C ILE A 206 -2.65 -0.46 33.96
N VAL A 207 -3.91 -0.80 33.75
CA VAL A 207 -4.98 0.18 33.42
C VAL A 207 -5.18 1.22 34.53
N ALA A 208 -5.05 0.79 35.80
CA ALA A 208 -5.15 1.72 36.93
C ALA A 208 -3.93 2.67 36.98
N ALA A 209 -2.74 2.17 36.70
CA ALA A 209 -1.53 2.99 36.65
C ALA A 209 -1.59 3.99 35.48
N GLU A 210 -2.04 3.58 34.30
CA GLU A 210 -2.24 4.47 33.15
C GLU A 210 -3.27 5.55 33.45
N ARG A 211 -4.41 5.20 34.07
CA ARG A 211 -5.43 6.16 34.50
C ARG A 211 -4.84 7.19 35.49
N ASP A 212 -4.06 6.75 36.45
CA ASP A 212 -3.49 7.63 37.49
C ASP A 212 -2.42 8.56 36.92
N VAL A 213 -1.65 8.09 35.93
CA VAL A 213 -0.74 8.92 35.14
C VAL A 213 -1.52 9.94 34.33
N MET A 214 -2.60 9.54 33.67
CA MET A 214 -3.44 10.42 32.87
C MET A 214 -4.13 11.48 33.74
N LEU A 215 -4.67 11.11 34.91
CA LEU A 215 -5.28 12.05 35.87
C LEU A 215 -4.28 13.07 36.40
N ARG A 216 -3.04 12.65 36.68
CA ARG A 216 -1.96 13.56 37.08
C ARG A 216 -1.55 14.49 35.95
N TYR A 217 -1.47 13.99 34.73
CA TYR A 217 -1.22 14.80 33.54
C TYR A 217 -2.31 15.87 33.32
N LEU A 218 -3.55 15.56 33.64
CA LEU A 218 -4.70 16.46 33.56
C LEU A 218 -4.82 17.39 34.79
N GLY A 219 -3.86 17.38 35.71
CA GLY A 219 -3.83 18.27 36.87
C GLY A 219 -4.75 17.87 38.02
N ALA A 220 -5.31 16.65 38.02
CA ALA A 220 -6.11 16.14 39.13
C ALA A 220 -5.21 15.65 40.27
N THR A 221 -5.45 16.11 41.50
CA THR A 221 -4.77 15.62 42.72
C THR A 221 -5.36 14.28 43.12
N VAL A 222 -4.65 13.18 42.84
CA VAL A 222 -4.99 11.84 43.34
C VAL A 222 -4.28 11.64 44.65
N PRO A 223 -4.99 11.37 45.76
CA PRO A 223 -4.36 11.12 47.07
C PRO A 223 -3.46 9.86 47.01
N ALA A 224 -2.22 9.96 47.43
CA ALA A 224 -1.22 8.89 47.32
C ALA A 224 -1.55 7.60 48.10
N THR A 225 -2.61 7.59 48.93
CA THR A 225 -2.98 6.46 49.78
C THR A 225 -4.17 5.63 49.26
N ALA A 226 -4.90 6.09 48.24
CA ALA A 226 -6.10 5.39 47.79
C ALA A 226 -5.81 4.30 46.72
N ALA A 227 -4.64 4.28 46.12
CA ALA A 227 -4.37 3.45 44.93
C ALA A 227 -4.12 1.95 45.24
N PHE A 228 -3.83 1.57 46.47
CA PHE A 228 -3.47 0.18 46.78
C PHE A 228 -4.31 -0.50 47.90
N ALA A 229 -5.03 0.25 48.75
CA ALA A 229 -5.76 -0.32 49.91
C ALA A 229 -7.20 -0.76 49.54
N ASP A 230 -7.91 -0.03 48.63
CA ASP A 230 -9.33 -0.27 48.39
C ASP A 230 -9.64 -1.43 47.44
N TYR A 231 -8.68 -1.90 46.68
CA TYR A 231 -8.94 -2.98 45.72
C TYR A 231 -8.86 -4.40 46.33
N THR A 232 -8.24 -4.54 47.48
CA THR A 232 -8.19 -5.84 48.21
C THR A 232 -9.49 -6.08 48.96
N GLU A 233 -10.14 -5.05 49.48
CA GLU A 233 -11.40 -5.20 50.20
C GLU A 233 -12.61 -5.41 49.30
N VAL A 234 -12.66 -4.82 48.10
CA VAL A 234 -13.74 -5.04 47.13
C VAL A 234 -13.75 -6.46 46.56
N ILE A 235 -12.57 -7.09 46.45
CA ILE A 235 -12.46 -8.49 46.02
C ILE A 235 -12.73 -9.47 47.17
N ALA A 236 -12.39 -9.10 48.41
CA ALA A 236 -12.73 -9.89 49.59
C ALA A 236 -14.24 -9.83 49.92
N GLY A 237 -14.93 -8.74 49.60
CA GLY A 237 -16.36 -8.56 49.81
C GLY A 237 -17.29 -9.24 48.74
N ALA A 238 -16.70 -9.67 47.60
CA ALA A 238 -17.43 -10.35 46.54
C ALA A 238 -17.33 -11.89 46.58
N ALA A 239 -16.60 -12.42 47.54
CA ALA A 239 -16.45 -13.86 47.69
C ALA A 239 -17.21 -14.29 48.97
N GLN A 240 -18.48 -14.32 48.96
CA GLN A 240 -19.32 -15.30 49.67
C GLN A 240 -20.80 -14.94 49.44
N PRO A 241 -21.61 -15.89 48.89
CA PRO A 241 -22.41 -16.68 49.78
C PRO A 241 -21.95 -18.12 49.79
N ALA A 242 -21.67 -18.62 51.01
CA ALA A 242 -21.46 -20.01 51.29
C ALA A 242 -22.70 -20.83 50.87
N LEU A 243 -22.59 -21.59 49.82
CA LEU A 243 -23.51 -22.69 49.59
C LEU A 243 -23.10 -23.84 50.48
N ALA A 244 -23.96 -24.13 51.45
CA ALA A 244 -23.83 -25.35 52.30
C ALA A 244 -23.73 -26.58 51.37
N PRO A 245 -22.98 -27.63 51.81
CA PRO A 245 -22.88 -28.85 51.02
C PRO A 245 -24.23 -29.56 50.98
N ALA A 246 -24.83 -29.61 49.80
CA ALA A 246 -25.97 -30.45 49.54
C ALA A 246 -25.50 -31.92 49.50
N ALA A 247 -26.10 -32.71 50.38
CA ALA A 247 -25.89 -34.15 50.50
C ALA A 247 -26.06 -34.89 49.19
N VAL A 248 -25.12 -35.81 48.90
CA VAL A 248 -25.17 -36.76 47.79
C VAL A 248 -26.36 -37.71 48.00
N PRO A 249 -27.35 -37.81 47.09
CA PRO A 249 -28.33 -38.88 47.11
C PRO A 249 -27.70 -40.14 46.53
N ALA A 250 -27.91 -41.21 47.28
CA ALA A 250 -27.49 -42.57 46.97
C ALA A 250 -28.00 -43.08 45.61
N ALA A 251 -27.25 -43.97 45.01
CA ALA A 251 -27.58 -44.71 43.81
C ALA A 251 -28.95 -45.39 43.87
N VAL A 252 -29.71 -45.25 42.77
CA VAL A 252 -30.94 -46.03 42.50
C VAL A 252 -30.65 -46.97 41.32
N PRO A 253 -31.11 -48.24 41.36
CA PRO A 253 -30.65 -49.27 40.43
C PRO A 253 -31.31 -49.19 39.06
N ALA A 254 -30.58 -49.65 38.09
CA ALA A 254 -31.02 -49.87 36.72
C ALA A 254 -32.19 -50.87 36.64
N SER A 255 -33.31 -50.50 36.01
CA SER A 255 -34.14 -51.39 35.22
C SER A 255 -35.29 -50.58 34.55
N ALA A 256 -35.29 -50.49 33.24
CA ALA A 256 -36.49 -50.75 32.39
C ALA A 256 -36.11 -50.49 30.91
N ALA A 257 -36.60 -51.37 30.08
CA ALA A 257 -36.36 -51.55 28.66
C ALA A 257 -36.83 -50.32 27.81
N PRO A 258 -36.29 -50.13 26.57
CA PRO A 258 -36.62 -49.01 25.74
C PRO A 258 -38.00 -49.10 25.15
N VAL A 259 -38.80 -48.08 25.32
CA VAL A 259 -40.06 -47.90 24.57
C VAL A 259 -39.67 -47.27 23.21
N SER A 260 -40.00 -47.97 22.14
CA SER A 260 -39.85 -47.57 20.75
C SER A 260 -40.54 -46.24 20.49
N ALA A 261 -39.77 -45.26 20.04
CA ALA A 261 -40.30 -44.01 19.47
C ALA A 261 -40.92 -44.30 18.07
N PRO A 262 -42.00 -43.63 17.68
CA PRO A 262 -42.59 -43.85 16.37
C PRO A 262 -41.72 -43.28 15.26
N THR A 263 -41.62 -44.07 14.20
CA THR A 263 -40.94 -43.72 12.94
C THR A 263 -41.51 -42.40 12.36
N PRO A 264 -40.70 -41.40 12.02
CA PRO A 264 -41.23 -40.27 11.31
C PRO A 264 -41.57 -40.63 9.88
N THR A 265 -42.79 -40.30 9.48
CA THR A 265 -43.25 -40.35 8.08
C THR A 265 -42.34 -39.51 7.19
N PRO A 266 -41.96 -39.99 5.99
CA PRO A 266 -41.15 -39.19 5.09
C PRO A 266 -41.93 -37.93 4.66
N ALA A 267 -41.33 -36.76 4.88
CA ALA A 267 -41.79 -35.51 4.33
C ALA A 267 -41.68 -35.56 2.80
N PRO A 268 -42.60 -34.96 2.06
CA PRO A 268 -42.51 -34.91 0.59
C PRO A 268 -41.26 -34.15 0.19
N ALA A 269 -40.60 -34.64 -0.85
CA ALA A 269 -39.44 -34.06 -1.47
C ALA A 269 -39.61 -32.51 -1.62
N ALA A 270 -38.67 -31.76 -1.05
CA ALA A 270 -38.57 -30.33 -1.27
C ALA A 270 -38.40 -30.10 -2.77
N GLY A 271 -39.38 -29.45 -3.35
CA GLY A 271 -39.30 -28.93 -4.71
C GLY A 271 -38.12 -28.04 -4.82
N ALA A 272 -37.50 -28.02 -5.99
CA ALA A 272 -36.46 -27.11 -6.37
C ALA A 272 -36.76 -25.69 -5.82
N ALA A 273 -35.78 -25.12 -5.13
CA ALA A 273 -35.86 -23.75 -4.67
C ALA A 273 -36.21 -22.87 -5.86
N ALA A 274 -37.26 -22.09 -5.75
CA ALA A 274 -37.59 -21.06 -6.73
C ALA A 274 -36.40 -20.10 -6.82
N PRO A 275 -36.02 -19.61 -8.00
CA PRO A 275 -35.00 -18.58 -8.12
C PRO A 275 -35.41 -17.40 -7.22
N ALA A 276 -34.44 -16.84 -6.52
CA ALA A 276 -34.64 -15.63 -5.72
C ALA A 276 -35.34 -14.56 -6.61
N PRO A 277 -36.26 -13.77 -6.07
CA PRO A 277 -36.91 -12.74 -6.87
C PRO A 277 -35.85 -11.79 -7.41
N VAL A 278 -35.74 -11.67 -8.71
CA VAL A 278 -34.92 -10.64 -9.37
C VAL A 278 -35.53 -9.30 -8.97
N LEU A 279 -34.80 -8.50 -8.20
CA LEU A 279 -35.21 -7.17 -7.79
C LEU A 279 -35.37 -6.32 -9.06
N THR A 280 -36.40 -5.49 -9.12
CA THR A 280 -36.53 -4.49 -10.18
C THR A 280 -35.52 -3.35 -9.99
N GLY A 281 -35.13 -2.65 -11.03
CA GLY A 281 -34.19 -1.54 -10.94
C GLY A 281 -34.56 -0.47 -9.91
N GLU A 282 -35.87 -0.19 -9.71
CA GLU A 282 -36.32 0.70 -8.63
C GLU A 282 -36.08 0.14 -7.25
N GLN A 283 -36.20 -1.17 -7.05
CA GLN A 283 -35.91 -1.82 -5.76
C GLN A 283 -34.41 -1.86 -5.49
N LEU A 284 -33.62 -2.12 -6.53
CA LEU A 284 -32.17 -2.11 -6.47
C LEU A 284 -31.66 -0.69 -6.15
N MET A 285 -32.21 0.33 -6.80
CA MET A 285 -31.89 1.73 -6.51
C MET A 285 -32.18 2.10 -5.05
N HIS A 286 -33.30 1.66 -4.52
CA HIS A 286 -33.66 1.92 -3.14
C HIS A 286 -32.69 1.26 -2.15
N GLU A 287 -32.27 0.03 -2.41
CA GLU A 287 -31.28 -0.66 -1.57
C GLU A 287 -29.90 0.02 -1.64
N VAL A 288 -29.45 0.41 -2.83
CA VAL A 288 -28.19 1.17 -2.98
C VAL A 288 -28.24 2.50 -2.23
N GLN A 289 -29.32 3.25 -2.36
CA GLN A 289 -29.50 4.52 -1.63
C GLN A 289 -29.52 4.28 -0.11
N ALA A 290 -30.14 3.19 0.38
CA ALA A 290 -30.17 2.84 1.79
C ALA A 290 -28.74 2.54 2.31
N ILE A 291 -27.94 1.74 1.58
CA ILE A 291 -26.55 1.43 1.93
C ILE A 291 -25.72 2.72 1.97
N VAL A 292 -25.83 3.55 0.93
CA VAL A 292 -25.12 4.83 0.88
C VAL A 292 -25.53 5.75 2.01
N SER A 293 -26.81 5.81 2.35
CA SER A 293 -27.34 6.58 3.50
C SER A 293 -26.74 6.09 4.81
N GLU A 294 -26.70 4.78 5.05
CA GLU A 294 -26.11 4.18 6.25
C GLU A 294 -24.63 4.51 6.40
N ARG A 295 -23.88 4.46 5.28
CA ARG A 295 -22.44 4.68 5.29
C ARG A 295 -22.03 6.16 5.30
N THR A 296 -22.78 7.01 4.63
CA THR A 296 -22.45 8.43 4.54
C THR A 296 -23.14 9.28 5.61
N GLY A 297 -24.28 8.82 6.14
CA GLY A 297 -25.14 9.57 7.07
C GLY A 297 -26.03 10.61 6.40
N TYR A 298 -26.09 10.65 5.07
CA TYR A 298 -27.05 11.49 4.35
C TYR A 298 -28.43 10.86 4.36
N PRO A 299 -29.51 11.65 4.54
CA PRO A 299 -30.88 11.18 4.34
C PRO A 299 -31.08 10.68 2.90
N VAL A 300 -31.85 9.61 2.70
CA VAL A 300 -32.10 9.00 1.37
C VAL A 300 -32.66 10.04 0.39
N GLU A 301 -33.44 10.99 0.88
CA GLU A 301 -34.06 12.05 0.06
C GLU A 301 -33.05 13.04 -0.54
N MET A 302 -31.83 13.07 -0.02
CA MET A 302 -30.73 13.89 -0.56
C MET A 302 -29.81 13.12 -1.51
N LEU A 303 -29.99 11.82 -1.64
CA LEU A 303 -29.20 10.96 -2.51
C LEU A 303 -29.87 10.84 -3.88
N ASP A 304 -29.76 11.90 -4.71
CA ASP A 304 -30.21 11.83 -6.09
C ASP A 304 -29.40 10.76 -6.86
N PRO A 305 -30.06 9.85 -7.61
CA PRO A 305 -29.39 8.81 -8.38
C PRO A 305 -28.31 9.29 -9.35
N ASP A 306 -28.37 10.53 -9.79
CA ASP A 306 -27.46 11.12 -10.77
C ASP A 306 -26.31 11.93 -10.13
N LEU A 307 -26.22 12.00 -8.80
CA LEU A 307 -25.08 12.62 -8.11
C LEU A 307 -23.78 11.87 -8.41
N ASP A 308 -22.69 12.63 -8.57
CA ASP A 308 -21.34 12.08 -8.65
C ASP A 308 -20.90 11.60 -7.26
N LEU A 309 -20.62 10.30 -7.16
CA LEU A 309 -20.29 9.63 -5.90
C LEU A 309 -19.02 10.20 -5.26
N GLU A 310 -18.05 10.59 -6.07
CA GLU A 310 -16.78 11.12 -5.61
C GLU A 310 -16.86 12.63 -5.37
N ALA A 311 -17.34 13.38 -6.36
CA ALA A 311 -17.39 14.85 -6.29
C ALA A 311 -18.43 15.36 -5.29
N ASP A 312 -19.62 14.73 -5.23
CA ASP A 312 -20.75 15.21 -4.43
C ASP A 312 -20.86 14.53 -3.08
N LEU A 313 -20.49 13.23 -2.97
CA LEU A 313 -20.68 12.42 -1.76
C LEU A 313 -19.38 12.02 -1.06
N SER A 314 -18.21 12.32 -1.66
CA SER A 314 -16.89 11.90 -1.19
C SER A 314 -16.78 10.36 -1.01
N ILE A 315 -17.39 9.63 -1.95
CA ILE A 315 -17.32 8.16 -2.03
C ILE A 315 -16.28 7.82 -3.09
N ASP A 316 -15.10 7.45 -2.65
CA ASP A 316 -14.00 7.01 -3.52
C ASP A 316 -14.27 5.63 -4.16
N SER A 317 -13.40 5.21 -5.07
CA SER A 317 -13.54 3.95 -5.81
C SER A 317 -13.60 2.73 -4.87
N ILE A 318 -12.86 2.76 -3.75
CA ILE A 318 -12.82 1.66 -2.78
C ILE A 318 -14.15 1.55 -2.02
N LYS A 319 -14.71 2.67 -1.56
CA LYS A 319 -16.04 2.68 -0.93
C LYS A 319 -17.14 2.25 -1.89
N ARG A 320 -17.00 2.55 -3.19
CA ARG A 320 -17.94 2.04 -4.22
C ARG A 320 -17.92 0.52 -4.29
N ILE A 321 -16.74 -0.10 -4.23
CA ILE A 321 -16.60 -1.58 -4.17
C ILE A 321 -17.27 -2.15 -2.94
N GLU A 322 -17.06 -1.55 -1.77
CA GLU A 322 -17.72 -1.99 -0.53
C GLU A 322 -19.25 -1.87 -0.58
N ILE A 323 -19.77 -0.79 -1.18
CA ILE A 323 -21.21 -0.59 -1.39
C ILE A 323 -21.78 -1.67 -2.29
N VAL A 324 -21.08 -2.00 -3.38
CA VAL A 324 -21.51 -3.06 -4.31
C VAL A 324 -21.38 -4.43 -3.68
N GLY A 325 -20.33 -4.70 -2.91
CA GLY A 325 -20.17 -5.96 -2.15
C GLY A 325 -21.31 -6.15 -1.14
N GLU A 326 -21.63 -5.13 -0.35
CA GLU A 326 -22.75 -5.16 0.60
C GLU A 326 -24.09 -5.31 -0.09
N LEU A 327 -24.26 -4.67 -1.26
CA LEU A 327 -25.46 -4.83 -2.06
C LEU A 327 -25.59 -6.26 -2.58
N ALA A 328 -24.51 -6.86 -3.13
CA ALA A 328 -24.49 -8.22 -3.61
C ALA A 328 -24.88 -9.22 -2.52
N GLU A 329 -24.41 -9.00 -1.29
CA GLU A 329 -24.79 -9.80 -0.12
C GLU A 329 -26.28 -9.64 0.22
N ARG A 330 -26.81 -8.40 0.25
CA ARG A 330 -28.24 -8.13 0.55
C ARG A 330 -29.20 -8.70 -0.50
N ILE A 331 -28.80 -8.70 -1.78
CA ILE A 331 -29.66 -9.24 -2.85
C ILE A 331 -29.42 -10.73 -3.15
N GLY A 332 -28.50 -11.36 -2.41
CA GLY A 332 -28.27 -12.81 -2.48
C GLY A 332 -27.57 -13.26 -3.77
N LEU A 333 -26.82 -12.39 -4.42
CA LEU A 333 -25.91 -12.74 -5.52
C LEU A 333 -24.68 -13.45 -4.93
N ALA A 334 -24.82 -14.74 -4.64
CA ALA A 334 -23.71 -15.59 -4.18
C ALA A 334 -22.69 -15.77 -5.31
N GLY A 335 -21.62 -15.01 -5.27
CA GLY A 335 -20.53 -15.06 -6.25
C GLY A 335 -19.67 -13.80 -6.32
N LEU A 336 -20.11 -12.69 -5.72
CA LEU A 336 -19.32 -11.48 -5.56
C LEU A 336 -18.85 -11.36 -4.08
N ASP A 337 -18.07 -12.34 -3.64
CA ASP A 337 -17.35 -12.23 -2.37
C ASP A 337 -16.23 -11.19 -2.52
N GLU A 338 -15.89 -10.46 -1.44
CA GLU A 338 -14.75 -9.49 -1.44
C GLU A 338 -13.43 -10.09 -1.95
N SER A 339 -13.33 -11.44 -1.94
CA SER A 339 -12.19 -12.19 -2.48
C SER A 339 -12.27 -12.50 -3.98
N ALA A 340 -13.40 -12.19 -4.64
CA ALA A 340 -13.63 -12.48 -6.06
C ALA A 340 -13.66 -11.21 -6.93
N VAL A 341 -13.49 -10.04 -6.32
CA VAL A 341 -13.38 -8.75 -7.03
C VAL A 341 -11.97 -8.64 -7.55
N ASP A 342 -11.74 -8.95 -8.82
CA ASP A 342 -10.46 -8.77 -9.46
C ASP A 342 -10.19 -7.31 -9.86
N GLU A 343 -8.96 -7.02 -10.23
CA GLU A 343 -8.50 -5.66 -10.56
C GLU A 343 -9.26 -5.07 -11.75
N GLU A 344 -9.72 -5.93 -12.69
CA GLU A 344 -10.47 -5.54 -13.88
C GLU A 344 -11.92 -5.12 -13.53
N MET A 345 -12.56 -5.84 -12.59
CA MET A 345 -13.89 -5.49 -12.09
C MET A 345 -13.84 -4.21 -11.23
N VAL A 346 -12.76 -4.01 -10.47
CA VAL A 346 -12.51 -2.75 -9.74
C VAL A 346 -12.37 -1.58 -10.71
N GLU A 347 -11.65 -1.79 -11.81
CA GLU A 347 -11.46 -0.77 -12.85
C GLU A 347 -12.76 -0.47 -13.60
N GLU A 348 -13.57 -1.49 -13.88
CA GLU A 348 -14.89 -1.33 -14.49
C GLU A 348 -15.86 -0.60 -13.53
N LEU A 349 -15.89 -1.00 -12.27
CA LEU A 349 -16.71 -0.34 -11.25
C LEU A 349 -16.29 1.13 -11.01
N ALA A 350 -14.99 1.42 -11.10
CA ALA A 350 -14.49 2.79 -10.99
C ALA A 350 -15.01 3.72 -12.10
N GLN A 351 -15.46 3.15 -13.21
CA GLN A 351 -16.04 3.93 -14.33
C GLN A 351 -17.47 4.40 -14.04
N HIS A 352 -18.19 3.75 -13.11
CA HIS A 352 -19.55 4.09 -12.76
C HIS A 352 -19.59 5.17 -11.68
N LYS A 353 -19.72 6.44 -12.09
CA LYS A 353 -19.60 7.62 -11.20
C LYS A 353 -20.90 8.00 -10.49
N SER A 354 -22.05 7.38 -10.80
CA SER A 354 -23.34 7.69 -10.15
C SER A 354 -24.05 6.42 -9.67
N LEU A 355 -24.97 6.58 -8.72
CA LEU A 355 -25.80 5.47 -8.24
C LEU A 355 -26.59 4.82 -9.37
N ARG A 356 -27.07 5.61 -10.31
CA ARG A 356 -27.77 5.12 -11.51
C ARG A 356 -26.87 4.20 -12.34
N ALA A 357 -25.65 4.63 -12.61
CA ALA A 357 -24.72 3.85 -13.41
C ALA A 357 -24.33 2.52 -12.73
N ILE A 358 -24.19 2.52 -11.40
CA ILE A 358 -23.96 1.27 -10.64
C ILE A 358 -25.15 0.34 -10.75
N VAL A 359 -26.38 0.84 -10.60
CA VAL A 359 -27.59 0.03 -10.70
C VAL A 359 -27.75 -0.56 -12.11
N GLU A 360 -27.57 0.24 -13.16
CA GLU A 360 -27.62 -0.20 -14.55
C GLU A 360 -26.56 -1.27 -14.85
N TRP A 361 -25.36 -1.12 -14.32
CA TRP A 361 -24.29 -2.12 -14.45
C TRP A 361 -24.65 -3.43 -13.77
N ILE A 362 -25.19 -3.39 -12.55
CA ILE A 362 -25.64 -4.60 -11.82
C ILE A 362 -26.82 -5.28 -12.55
N GLU A 363 -27.75 -4.50 -13.11
CA GLU A 363 -28.84 -5.03 -13.93
C GLU A 363 -28.30 -5.75 -15.17
N ALA A 364 -27.33 -5.18 -15.87
CA ALA A 364 -26.68 -5.79 -17.03
C ALA A 364 -26.00 -7.12 -16.67
N LEU A 365 -25.31 -7.18 -15.52
CA LEU A 365 -24.71 -8.42 -15.01
C LEU A 365 -25.76 -9.49 -14.69
N THR A 366 -26.90 -9.10 -14.13
CA THR A 366 -27.95 -10.05 -13.73
C THR A 366 -28.81 -10.51 -14.91
N THR A 367 -28.93 -9.72 -15.99
CA THR A 367 -29.74 -10.06 -17.18
C THR A 367 -28.97 -10.81 -18.26
N GLY A 368 -27.63 -10.95 -18.12
CA GLY A 368 -26.78 -11.66 -19.07
C GLY A 368 -26.57 -10.94 -20.40
N GLU A 369 -26.84 -9.64 -20.49
CA GLU A 369 -26.58 -8.83 -21.69
C GLU A 369 -25.13 -8.29 -21.77
N ALA A 370 -24.37 -8.40 -20.69
CA ALA A 370 -22.92 -8.18 -20.73
C ALA A 370 -22.24 -9.41 -21.36
N SER A 371 -21.30 -9.21 -22.27
CA SER A 371 -20.53 -10.30 -22.90
C SER A 371 -19.90 -11.15 -21.79
N PRO A 372 -20.03 -12.48 -21.84
CA PRO A 372 -19.44 -13.33 -20.84
C PRO A 372 -17.91 -13.26 -20.98
N VAL A 373 -17.26 -12.53 -20.10
CA VAL A 373 -15.87 -12.82 -19.77
C VAL A 373 -15.92 -14.20 -19.15
N THR A 374 -15.42 -15.20 -19.86
CA THR A 374 -15.52 -16.60 -19.41
C THR A 374 -14.66 -16.77 -18.17
N VAL A 375 -15.25 -17.36 -17.13
CA VAL A 375 -14.59 -17.72 -15.86
C VAL A 375 -13.24 -18.46 -16.08
N GLU A 376 -13.04 -19.07 -17.24
CA GLU A 376 -11.78 -19.73 -17.65
C GLU A 376 -10.66 -18.75 -18.02
N SER A 377 -10.96 -17.56 -18.54
CA SER A 377 -9.93 -16.54 -18.83
C SER A 377 -9.52 -15.80 -17.55
N VAL A 378 -10.43 -15.63 -16.60
CA VAL A 378 -10.19 -15.01 -15.29
C VAL A 378 -9.28 -15.90 -14.43
N VAL A 379 -9.50 -17.21 -14.42
CA VAL A 379 -8.64 -18.14 -13.69
C VAL A 379 -7.22 -18.23 -14.29
N ALA A 380 -7.08 -18.06 -15.60
CA ALA A 380 -5.76 -18.06 -16.25
C ALA A 380 -4.97 -16.77 -15.98
N ALA A 381 -5.62 -15.61 -15.89
CA ALA A 381 -4.99 -14.34 -15.55
C ALA A 381 -4.60 -14.25 -14.07
N HIS A 382 -5.42 -14.81 -13.17
CA HIS A 382 -5.14 -14.84 -11.73
C HIS A 382 -3.93 -15.73 -11.37
N ASN A 383 -3.64 -16.76 -12.15
CA ASN A 383 -2.49 -17.63 -11.93
C ASN A 383 -1.18 -17.08 -12.54
N ALA A 384 -1.22 -15.96 -13.28
CA ALA A 384 -0.05 -15.32 -13.87
C ALA A 384 0.54 -14.17 -13.01
N HIS A 385 -0.15 -13.73 -11.99
CA HIS A 385 0.43 -12.78 -11.03
C HIS A 385 1.23 -13.57 -9.99
N GLU A 386 2.52 -13.66 -10.21
CA GLU A 386 3.50 -14.10 -9.21
C GLU A 386 3.37 -13.20 -7.98
N GLU A 387 2.89 -13.77 -6.87
CA GLU A 387 2.95 -13.14 -5.56
C GLU A 387 4.43 -12.86 -5.24
N HIS A 388 4.82 -11.62 -5.36
CA HIS A 388 6.17 -11.21 -5.00
C HIS A 388 6.35 -11.36 -3.50
N HIS A 389 7.34 -12.14 -3.11
CA HIS A 389 7.74 -12.34 -1.71
C HIS A 389 8.20 -11.02 -1.09
N HIS A 390 7.30 -10.37 -0.38
CA HIS A 390 7.67 -9.28 0.49
C HIS A 390 8.17 -9.87 1.81
N GLY A 391 9.44 -9.63 2.14
CA GLY A 391 9.97 -9.94 3.46
C GLY A 391 9.14 -9.28 4.57
N PRO A 392 9.32 -9.68 5.83
CA PRO A 392 8.58 -9.06 6.93
C PRO A 392 8.81 -7.55 6.92
N LEU A 393 7.71 -6.78 7.00
CA LEU A 393 7.78 -5.32 7.07
C LEU A 393 8.70 -4.90 8.22
N SER A 394 9.64 -3.99 7.93
CA SER A 394 10.42 -3.34 8.99
C SER A 394 9.47 -2.72 10.02
N PRO A 395 9.74 -2.83 11.32
CA PRO A 395 8.94 -2.19 12.35
C PRO A 395 8.99 -0.64 12.26
N VAL A 396 10.04 -0.10 11.63
CA VAL A 396 10.30 1.33 11.47
C VAL A 396 10.49 1.66 9.99
N ALA A 397 10.28 2.93 9.63
CA ALA A 397 10.62 3.41 8.30
C ALA A 397 12.14 3.33 8.07
N GLN A 398 12.52 3.08 6.82
CA GLN A 398 13.91 2.95 6.41
C GLN A 398 14.24 3.96 5.32
N ARG A 399 15.52 4.28 5.22
CA ARG A 399 16.11 5.19 4.24
C ARG A 399 16.77 4.40 3.15
N PHE A 400 16.57 4.80 1.89
CA PHE A 400 17.16 4.16 0.72
C PHE A 400 17.79 5.24 -0.15
N GLU A 401 18.97 4.97 -0.67
CA GLU A 401 19.63 5.85 -1.63
C GLU A 401 19.27 5.46 -3.06
N VAL A 402 19.18 6.46 -3.94
CA VAL A 402 18.94 6.24 -5.37
C VAL A 402 20.27 6.25 -6.11
N HIS A 403 20.55 5.17 -6.84
CA HIS A 403 21.81 4.98 -7.57
C HIS A 403 21.59 4.93 -9.07
N VAL A 404 22.60 5.36 -9.83
CA VAL A 404 22.66 5.14 -11.28
C VAL A 404 23.25 3.75 -11.52
N THR A 405 22.47 2.89 -12.16
CA THR A 405 22.84 1.49 -12.41
C THR A 405 23.03 1.26 -13.90
N PRO A 406 24.17 0.70 -14.33
CA PRO A 406 24.38 0.33 -15.73
C PRO A 406 23.38 -0.72 -16.19
N LEU A 407 22.90 -0.58 -17.43
CA LEU A 407 22.09 -1.57 -18.13
C LEU A 407 22.91 -2.24 -19.23
N ASN A 408 22.54 -3.45 -19.57
CA ASN A 408 23.03 -4.11 -20.78
C ASN A 408 22.58 -3.31 -22.03
N PRO A 409 23.27 -3.44 -23.15
CA PRO A 409 22.77 -2.90 -24.42
C PRO A 409 21.36 -3.38 -24.70
N ALA A 410 20.54 -2.52 -25.34
CA ALA A 410 19.19 -2.87 -25.72
C ALA A 410 19.16 -4.12 -26.61
N VAL A 411 18.22 -5.01 -26.33
CA VAL A 411 18.04 -6.24 -27.11
C VAL A 411 16.75 -6.10 -27.90
N ALA A 412 16.90 -5.76 -29.17
CA ALA A 412 15.75 -5.63 -30.06
C ALA A 412 15.04 -6.97 -30.29
N VAL A 413 13.76 -7.05 -29.91
CA VAL A 413 12.91 -8.22 -30.12
C VAL A 413 11.84 -7.89 -31.16
N GLY A 414 11.81 -8.64 -32.26
CA GLY A 414 10.86 -8.42 -33.37
C GLY A 414 11.31 -7.34 -34.34
N ASP A 415 10.37 -6.86 -35.16
CA ASP A 415 10.52 -5.76 -36.12
C ASP A 415 9.29 -4.84 -36.10
N LEU A 416 9.36 -3.74 -36.83
CA LEU A 416 8.26 -2.79 -36.95
C LEU A 416 7.56 -2.91 -38.32
N LYS A 417 7.65 -4.06 -38.97
CA LYS A 417 7.16 -4.26 -40.32
C LYS A 417 5.64 -4.07 -40.41
N GLY A 418 5.26 -3.08 -41.18
CA GLY A 418 3.86 -2.74 -41.39
C GLY A 418 3.28 -1.78 -40.37
N ALA A 419 4.03 -1.41 -39.36
CA ALA A 419 3.63 -0.44 -38.35
C ALA A 419 3.53 0.97 -38.96
N SER A 420 2.51 1.70 -38.54
CA SER A 420 2.39 3.16 -38.74
C SER A 420 3.12 3.84 -37.55
N ALA A 421 4.10 4.69 -37.86
CA ALA A 421 4.84 5.42 -36.83
C ALA A 421 4.61 6.92 -36.99
N VAL A 422 4.42 7.61 -35.88
CA VAL A 422 4.40 9.09 -35.79
C VAL A 422 5.61 9.55 -34.97
N VAL A 423 6.43 10.39 -35.57
CA VAL A 423 7.54 11.07 -34.89
C VAL A 423 7.14 12.52 -34.68
N ILE A 424 6.98 12.93 -33.42
CA ILE A 424 6.73 14.32 -33.07
C ILE A 424 8.05 15.07 -33.11
N ASP A 425 8.07 16.15 -33.91
CA ASP A 425 9.30 16.86 -34.26
C ASP A 425 10.03 17.46 -33.05
N GLY A 426 11.34 17.33 -33.07
CA GLY A 426 12.22 17.79 -32.01
C GLY A 426 13.50 18.42 -32.58
N HIS A 427 14.65 17.84 -32.29
CA HIS A 427 15.93 18.23 -32.84
C HIS A 427 15.99 17.86 -34.33
N ASP A 428 16.16 18.84 -35.22
CA ASP A 428 16.02 18.68 -36.68
C ASP A 428 16.76 17.49 -37.30
N GLY A 429 18.02 17.32 -36.97
CA GLY A 429 18.82 16.19 -37.48
C GLY A 429 18.36 14.83 -36.93
N LEU A 430 17.95 14.77 -35.67
CA LEU A 430 17.52 13.54 -35.02
C LEU A 430 16.16 13.07 -35.55
N THR A 431 15.22 14.00 -35.78
CA THR A 431 13.93 13.67 -36.39
C THR A 431 14.12 12.95 -37.73
N SER A 432 14.97 13.49 -38.59
CA SER A 432 15.26 12.90 -39.90
C SER A 432 15.96 11.54 -39.81
N ALA A 433 16.93 11.40 -38.91
CA ALA A 433 17.66 10.14 -38.68
C ALA A 433 16.70 9.04 -38.12
N LEU A 434 15.82 9.41 -37.19
CA LEU A 434 14.86 8.48 -36.59
C LEU A 434 13.82 7.97 -37.59
N VAL A 435 13.32 8.85 -38.47
CA VAL A 435 12.40 8.46 -39.56
C VAL A 435 13.07 7.43 -40.49
N ALA A 436 14.37 7.63 -40.80
CA ALA A 436 15.15 6.68 -41.61
C ALA A 436 15.31 5.33 -40.90
N ALA A 437 15.73 5.33 -39.63
CA ALA A 437 15.94 4.14 -38.81
C ALA A 437 14.63 3.33 -38.61
N LEU A 438 13.50 3.99 -38.35
CA LEU A 438 12.18 3.34 -38.30
C LEU A 438 11.80 2.69 -39.64
N GLY A 439 12.12 3.36 -40.77
CA GLY A 439 11.93 2.83 -42.12
C GLY A 439 12.75 1.58 -42.38
N GLU A 440 14.00 1.52 -41.94
CA GLU A 440 14.87 0.36 -42.03
C GLU A 440 14.34 -0.85 -41.26
N ARG A 441 13.66 -0.61 -40.15
CA ARG A 441 12.95 -1.66 -39.36
C ARG A 441 11.56 -2.01 -39.92
N GLY A 442 11.14 -1.40 -41.04
CA GLY A 442 9.92 -1.74 -41.77
C GLY A 442 8.69 -0.94 -41.37
N ALA A 443 8.80 0.08 -40.56
CA ALA A 443 7.72 0.99 -40.22
C ALA A 443 7.51 2.03 -41.31
N THR A 444 6.27 2.55 -41.44
CA THR A 444 5.95 3.74 -42.24
C THR A 444 5.90 4.93 -41.27
N ALA A 445 6.97 5.72 -41.26
CA ALA A 445 7.06 6.86 -40.35
C ALA A 445 6.60 8.17 -40.99
N THR A 446 5.83 8.97 -40.24
CA THR A 446 5.41 10.33 -40.60
C THR A 446 5.84 11.31 -39.51
N VAL A 447 6.23 12.51 -39.90
CA VAL A 447 6.61 13.57 -38.95
C VAL A 447 5.36 14.41 -38.62
N LEU A 448 5.14 14.66 -37.35
CA LEU A 448 4.12 15.56 -36.84
C LEU A 448 4.80 16.80 -36.29
N GLU A 449 4.56 17.95 -36.90
CA GLU A 449 5.13 19.22 -36.44
C GLU A 449 4.66 19.52 -35.00
N ARG A 450 5.51 20.22 -34.26
CA ARG A 450 5.14 20.73 -32.91
C ARG A 450 3.97 21.72 -33.04
N GLY A 451 3.06 21.65 -32.09
CA GLY A 451 1.88 22.53 -32.09
C GLY A 451 1.01 22.31 -30.86
N GLU A 452 0.06 23.21 -30.72
CA GLU A 452 -0.98 23.07 -29.69
C GLU A 452 -1.85 21.84 -29.91
N PRO A 453 -2.33 21.17 -28.86
CA PRO A 453 -3.24 20.05 -28.98
C PRO A 453 -4.54 20.46 -29.69
N ASP A 454 -4.83 19.78 -30.77
CA ASP A 454 -6.10 19.94 -31.51
C ASP A 454 -6.69 18.58 -31.89
N GLN A 455 -7.93 18.56 -32.38
CA GLN A 455 -8.62 17.31 -32.71
C GLN A 455 -7.92 16.53 -33.82
N ALA A 456 -7.36 17.19 -34.82
CA ALA A 456 -6.69 16.54 -35.95
C ALA A 456 -5.40 15.88 -35.51
N ARG A 457 -4.61 16.58 -34.69
CA ARG A 457 -3.39 16.07 -34.04
C ARG A 457 -3.69 14.85 -33.17
N SER A 458 -4.68 14.96 -32.27
CA SER A 458 -5.11 13.88 -31.42
C SER A 458 -5.56 12.64 -32.20
N GLN A 459 -6.30 12.82 -33.28
CA GLN A 459 -6.75 11.72 -34.13
C GLN A 459 -5.59 11.06 -34.88
N GLN A 460 -4.60 11.82 -35.32
CA GLN A 460 -3.41 11.26 -35.98
C GLN A 460 -2.60 10.42 -35.00
N LEU A 461 -2.40 10.91 -33.77
CA LEU A 461 -1.70 10.18 -32.70
C LEU A 461 -2.47 8.92 -32.29
N ALA A 462 -3.79 9.00 -32.13
CA ALA A 462 -4.62 7.86 -31.73
C ALA A 462 -4.66 6.70 -32.76
N THR A 463 -4.31 6.95 -34.02
CA THR A 463 -4.29 5.92 -35.07
C THR A 463 -2.91 5.32 -35.33
N ALA A 464 -1.85 5.81 -34.67
CA ALA A 464 -0.48 5.34 -34.86
C ALA A 464 -0.21 4.10 -34.00
N ASP A 465 0.50 3.11 -34.55
CA ASP A 465 0.96 1.94 -33.79
C ASP A 465 2.17 2.29 -32.90
N VAL A 466 3.00 3.22 -33.39
CA VAL A 466 4.23 3.68 -32.71
C VAL A 466 4.22 5.20 -32.65
N VAL A 467 4.49 5.77 -31.47
CA VAL A 467 4.67 7.20 -31.29
C VAL A 467 6.02 7.48 -30.64
N VAL A 468 6.81 8.37 -31.26
CA VAL A 468 8.05 8.86 -30.66
C VAL A 468 7.98 10.37 -30.53
N ASP A 469 8.08 10.84 -29.29
CA ASP A 469 8.06 12.25 -28.96
C ASP A 469 9.51 12.77 -28.77
N LEU A 470 9.93 13.66 -29.63
CA LEU A 470 11.24 14.32 -29.59
C LEU A 470 11.16 15.78 -29.13
N THR A 471 9.98 16.27 -28.72
CA THR A 471 9.78 17.69 -28.40
C THR A 471 10.76 18.21 -27.34
N ALA A 472 11.05 17.39 -26.31
CA ALA A 472 11.99 17.76 -25.24
C ALA A 472 13.47 17.75 -25.65
N THR A 473 13.81 17.35 -26.89
CA THR A 473 15.19 17.42 -27.41
C THR A 473 15.56 18.77 -27.97
N THR A 474 14.62 19.71 -28.07
CA THR A 474 14.86 21.05 -28.64
C THR A 474 15.63 22.00 -27.76
N GLY A 475 15.75 21.70 -26.47
CA GLY A 475 16.33 22.61 -25.47
C GLY A 475 15.40 23.76 -25.08
N ASP A 476 14.14 23.77 -25.52
CA ASP A 476 13.15 24.76 -25.12
C ASP A 476 12.69 24.49 -23.67
N ALA A 477 12.98 25.44 -22.79
CA ALA A 477 12.65 25.34 -21.37
C ALA A 477 11.11 25.32 -21.08
N ALA A 478 10.28 25.62 -22.05
CA ALA A 478 8.83 25.55 -21.92
C ALA A 478 8.29 24.11 -22.09
N ILE A 479 9.14 23.19 -22.60
CA ILE A 479 8.72 21.81 -22.84
C ILE A 479 9.01 20.96 -21.61
N ASP A 480 7.95 20.40 -21.04
CA ASP A 480 8.00 19.51 -19.91
C ASP A 480 6.95 18.38 -20.01
N ALA A 481 6.72 17.64 -18.94
CA ALA A 481 5.79 16.52 -18.93
C ALA A 481 4.36 16.91 -19.34
N ARG A 482 3.94 18.17 -19.17
CA ARG A 482 2.60 18.64 -19.61
C ARG A 482 2.46 18.59 -21.11
N THR A 483 3.49 19.02 -21.82
CA THR A 483 3.53 19.00 -23.29
C THR A 483 3.51 17.57 -23.81
N VAL A 484 4.38 16.72 -23.27
CA VAL A 484 4.47 15.32 -23.68
C VAL A 484 3.17 14.56 -23.33
N PHE A 485 2.57 14.82 -22.18
CA PHE A 485 1.30 14.20 -21.79
C PHE A 485 0.18 14.52 -22.81
N ALA A 486 0.11 15.76 -23.27
CA ALA A 486 -0.90 16.19 -24.25
C ALA A 486 -0.84 15.39 -25.57
N ASP A 487 0.35 14.94 -25.95
CA ASP A 487 0.57 14.14 -27.16
C ASP A 487 0.47 12.62 -26.90
N ILE A 488 1.00 12.15 -25.79
CA ILE A 488 1.03 10.71 -25.45
C ILE A 488 -0.36 10.21 -24.99
N GLN A 489 -1.17 11.02 -24.32
CA GLN A 489 -2.49 10.62 -23.88
C GLN A 489 -3.40 10.13 -25.04
N PRO A 490 -3.65 10.91 -26.12
CA PRO A 490 -4.47 10.44 -27.23
C PRO A 490 -3.85 9.23 -27.94
N ALA A 491 -2.53 9.15 -28.03
CA ALA A 491 -1.84 8.00 -28.59
C ALA A 491 -2.15 6.71 -27.82
N LEU A 492 -1.92 6.72 -26.51
CA LEU A 492 -2.13 5.55 -25.65
C LEU A 492 -3.62 5.19 -25.47
N LEU A 493 -4.55 6.13 -25.59
CA LEU A 493 -5.99 5.85 -25.60
C LEU A 493 -6.46 5.27 -26.96
N GLY A 494 -5.60 5.34 -27.99
CA GLY A 494 -5.84 4.83 -29.33
C GLY A 494 -5.15 3.49 -29.61
N ALA A 495 -4.60 3.38 -30.82
CA ALA A 495 -3.99 2.14 -31.34
C ALA A 495 -2.52 1.95 -30.91
N THR A 496 -1.89 2.92 -30.25
CA THR A 496 -0.45 2.89 -29.95
C THR A 496 -0.10 1.75 -29.01
N ARG A 497 0.85 0.93 -29.48
CA ARG A 497 1.45 -0.18 -28.71
C ARG A 497 2.87 0.10 -28.24
N ARG A 498 3.52 1.13 -28.83
CA ARG A 498 4.88 1.54 -28.46
C ARG A 498 4.93 3.07 -28.40
N ALA A 499 5.22 3.62 -27.22
CA ALA A 499 5.38 5.04 -26.99
C ALA A 499 6.74 5.34 -26.38
N LEU A 500 7.53 6.19 -27.04
CA LEU A 500 8.84 6.62 -26.56
C LEU A 500 8.86 8.15 -26.44
N ALA A 501 9.24 8.68 -25.30
CA ALA A 501 9.54 10.09 -25.12
C ALA A 501 11.04 10.26 -24.92
N VAL A 502 11.70 11.09 -25.77
CA VAL A 502 13.12 11.40 -25.65
C VAL A 502 13.30 12.75 -24.96
N THR A 503 14.09 12.79 -23.92
CA THR A 503 14.41 13.98 -23.18
C THR A 503 15.91 14.17 -23.07
N VAL A 504 16.39 15.38 -22.80
CA VAL A 504 17.81 15.69 -22.63
C VAL A 504 18.12 15.80 -21.14
N ALA A 505 19.26 15.25 -20.74
CA ALA A 505 19.77 15.36 -19.38
C ALA A 505 19.93 16.83 -18.99
N VAL A 506 19.36 17.19 -17.83
CA VAL A 506 19.24 18.57 -17.41
C VAL A 506 20.57 19.10 -16.88
N HIS A 507 21.06 20.19 -17.47
CA HIS A 507 22.17 20.97 -16.92
C HIS A 507 21.72 21.66 -15.61
N PRO A 508 22.63 22.00 -14.66
CA PRO A 508 22.28 22.70 -13.42
C PRO A 508 21.40 23.93 -13.56
N ASP A 509 21.58 24.69 -14.67
CA ASP A 509 20.78 25.89 -14.99
C ASP A 509 19.51 25.57 -15.82
N GLY A 510 19.29 24.31 -16.20
CA GLY A 510 18.18 23.85 -17.01
C GLY A 510 16.90 23.60 -16.23
N THR A 511 15.82 23.38 -16.98
CA THR A 511 14.51 23.07 -16.43
C THR A 511 14.27 21.56 -16.45
N PRO A 512 14.00 20.91 -15.32
CA PRO A 512 13.64 19.51 -15.29
C PRO A 512 12.28 19.29 -15.96
N THR A 513 12.16 18.18 -16.68
CA THR A 513 10.96 17.90 -17.47
C THR A 513 9.93 17.03 -16.74
N GLY A 514 10.35 16.15 -15.83
CA GLY A 514 9.46 15.16 -15.20
C GLY A 514 8.95 14.06 -16.14
N ILE A 515 9.46 13.99 -17.36
CA ILE A 515 9.05 13.00 -18.38
C ILE A 515 9.33 11.56 -17.92
N PRO A 516 10.49 11.23 -17.31
CA PRO A 516 10.71 9.88 -16.82
C PRO A 516 9.65 9.41 -15.81
N GLY A 517 9.23 10.27 -14.89
CA GLY A 517 8.16 9.98 -13.93
C GLY A 517 6.80 9.77 -14.60
N LEU A 518 6.47 10.62 -15.58
CA LEU A 518 5.28 10.46 -16.42
C LEU A 518 5.24 9.08 -17.06
N MET A 519 6.31 8.70 -17.77
CA MET A 519 6.32 7.46 -18.54
C MET A 519 6.31 6.23 -17.64
N ARG A 520 6.93 6.28 -16.44
CA ARG A 520 6.80 5.20 -15.43
C ARG A 520 5.36 4.99 -14.99
N ALA A 521 4.61 6.07 -14.72
CA ALA A 521 3.20 5.96 -14.33
C ALA A 521 2.33 5.42 -15.46
N LEU A 522 2.51 5.92 -16.69
CA LEU A 522 1.77 5.46 -17.85
C LEU A 522 2.07 4.00 -18.23
N ALA A 523 3.33 3.55 -18.05
CA ALA A 523 3.69 2.15 -18.25
C ALA A 523 2.95 1.22 -17.27
N ARG A 524 2.66 1.68 -16.05
CA ARG A 524 1.87 0.91 -15.08
C ARG A 524 0.37 0.88 -15.38
N GLU A 525 -0.14 1.85 -16.12
CA GLU A 525 -1.54 1.86 -16.55
C GLU A 525 -1.78 1.07 -17.83
N ARG A 526 -0.78 1.00 -18.73
CA ARG A 526 -0.88 0.42 -20.06
C ARG A 526 0.06 -0.78 -20.19
N HIS A 527 -0.32 -1.89 -19.56
CA HIS A 527 0.43 -3.15 -19.65
C HIS A 527 0.49 -3.75 -21.07
N ASP A 528 -0.49 -3.39 -21.90
CA ASP A 528 -0.60 -3.81 -23.29
C ASP A 528 0.24 -2.98 -24.27
N ALA A 529 0.97 -1.97 -23.77
CA ALA A 529 1.80 -1.09 -24.56
C ALA A 529 3.19 -0.92 -23.92
N LEU A 530 4.25 -0.89 -24.72
CA LEU A 530 5.57 -0.49 -24.28
C LEU A 530 5.61 1.04 -24.16
N VAL A 531 5.74 1.55 -22.96
CA VAL A 531 5.80 2.98 -22.64
C VAL A 531 7.13 3.30 -21.96
N ARG A 532 7.95 4.16 -22.60
CA ARG A 532 9.33 4.42 -22.15
C ARG A 532 9.77 5.84 -22.37
N SER A 533 10.61 6.36 -21.47
CA SER A 533 11.45 7.54 -21.71
C SER A 533 12.91 7.17 -21.88
N VAL A 534 13.60 7.91 -22.76
CA VAL A 534 15.05 7.86 -22.91
C VAL A 534 15.63 9.25 -22.69
N GLU A 535 16.45 9.40 -21.65
CA GLU A 535 17.19 10.63 -21.38
C GLU A 535 18.57 10.54 -22.06
N VAL A 536 18.84 11.44 -22.99
CA VAL A 536 20.11 11.53 -23.70
C VAL A 536 20.97 12.69 -23.18
N GLU A 537 22.28 12.60 -23.30
CA GLU A 537 23.16 13.73 -22.97
C GLU A 537 23.17 14.78 -24.10
N PRO A 538 23.42 16.08 -23.82
CA PRO A 538 23.59 17.08 -24.86
C PRO A 538 24.65 16.68 -25.91
N ALA A 539 25.70 15.98 -25.47
CA ALA A 539 26.74 15.49 -26.36
C ALA A 539 26.25 14.40 -27.36
N ASP A 540 25.21 13.64 -26.99
CA ASP A 540 24.61 12.68 -27.93
C ASP A 540 23.96 13.38 -29.13
N LEU A 541 23.35 14.57 -28.90
CA LEU A 541 22.72 15.38 -29.94
C LEU A 541 23.73 16.11 -30.84
N GLU A 542 24.97 16.31 -30.37
CA GLU A 542 26.07 16.87 -31.14
C GLU A 542 26.90 15.78 -31.86
N GLY A 543 26.63 14.53 -31.56
CA GLY A 543 27.35 13.36 -32.06
C GLY A 543 26.79 12.77 -33.36
N ASP A 544 26.93 11.44 -33.52
CA ASP A 544 26.34 10.69 -34.65
C ASP A 544 24.84 10.45 -34.41
N LEU A 545 24.01 11.29 -35.03
CA LEU A 545 22.55 11.20 -34.91
C LEU A 545 21.94 9.97 -35.56
N ALA A 546 22.64 9.33 -36.51
CA ALA A 546 22.18 8.06 -37.11
C ALA A 546 22.37 6.91 -36.10
N GLU A 547 23.49 6.87 -35.42
CA GLU A 547 23.77 5.88 -34.35
C GLU A 547 22.80 6.09 -33.15
N LEU A 548 22.55 7.35 -32.81
CA LEU A 548 21.54 7.66 -31.76
C LEU A 548 20.15 7.21 -32.16
N ALA A 549 19.72 7.45 -33.41
CA ALA A 549 18.41 7.02 -33.90
C ALA A 549 18.24 5.50 -33.88
N GLU A 550 19.25 4.74 -34.30
CA GLU A 550 19.25 3.29 -34.18
C GLU A 550 19.12 2.82 -32.73
N THR A 551 19.85 3.46 -31.82
CA THR A 551 19.74 3.18 -30.37
C THR A 551 18.31 3.43 -29.85
N LEU A 552 17.66 4.51 -30.27
CA LEU A 552 16.29 4.83 -29.87
C LEU A 552 15.28 3.82 -30.44
N VAL A 553 15.52 3.31 -31.66
CA VAL A 553 14.68 2.25 -32.23
C VAL A 553 14.90 0.93 -31.50
N ASP A 554 16.12 0.61 -31.08
CA ASP A 554 16.39 -0.57 -30.27
C ASP A 554 15.69 -0.47 -28.92
N GLU A 555 15.58 0.72 -28.29
CA GLU A 555 14.79 0.94 -27.07
C GLU A 555 13.29 0.71 -27.30
N LEU A 556 12.74 1.00 -28.48
CA LEU A 556 11.36 0.67 -28.84
C LEU A 556 11.11 -0.83 -28.99
N LEU A 557 12.17 -1.62 -29.17
CA LEU A 557 12.11 -3.06 -29.42
C LEU A 557 12.61 -3.90 -28.24
N ASP A 558 13.19 -3.29 -27.21
CA ASP A 558 13.66 -3.98 -26.01
C ASP A 558 12.51 -4.14 -24.99
N LEU A 559 11.97 -5.34 -24.87
CA LEU A 559 10.85 -5.62 -23.97
C LEU A 559 11.25 -5.69 -22.48
N ASP A 560 12.52 -5.98 -22.19
CA ASP A 560 13.00 -6.18 -20.81
C ASP A 560 13.53 -4.90 -20.15
N ALA A 561 13.60 -3.79 -20.88
CA ALA A 561 14.15 -2.56 -20.33
C ALA A 561 13.14 -1.80 -19.48
N PRO A 562 13.60 -1.09 -18.43
CA PRO A 562 12.73 -0.28 -17.57
C PRO A 562 12.07 0.88 -18.33
N ALA A 563 10.94 1.37 -17.81
CA ALA A 563 10.19 2.49 -18.38
C ALA A 563 10.97 3.83 -18.45
N ALA A 564 12.08 3.95 -17.74
CA ALA A 564 12.97 5.11 -17.81
C ALA A 564 14.43 4.66 -17.95
N VAL A 565 15.02 5.00 -19.09
CA VAL A 565 16.40 4.74 -19.42
C VAL A 565 17.13 6.07 -19.57
N SER A 566 18.39 6.13 -19.16
CA SER A 566 19.23 7.29 -19.34
C SER A 566 20.55 6.88 -20.02
N ARG A 567 21.15 7.78 -20.75
CA ARG A 567 22.52 7.66 -21.24
C ARG A 567 23.42 8.55 -20.38
N ALA A 568 24.50 7.97 -19.86
CA ALA A 568 25.46 8.71 -19.03
C ALA A 568 26.89 8.32 -19.42
N GLY A 569 27.66 9.27 -19.92
CA GLY A 569 29.01 9.00 -20.45
C GLY A 569 29.02 7.98 -21.58
N GLY A 570 28.00 7.96 -22.43
CA GLY A 570 27.83 7.01 -23.52
C GLY A 570 27.35 5.60 -23.07
N GLN A 571 27.09 5.39 -21.79
CA GLN A 571 26.57 4.12 -21.26
C GLN A 571 25.06 4.20 -21.06
N ARG A 572 24.38 3.09 -21.33
CA ARG A 572 22.97 2.88 -21.01
C ARG A 572 22.82 2.63 -19.51
N THR A 573 21.98 3.37 -18.86
CA THR A 573 21.78 3.32 -17.40
C THR A 573 20.31 3.48 -17.03
N THR A 574 19.99 3.16 -15.77
CA THR A 574 18.72 3.52 -15.13
C THR A 574 18.97 3.94 -13.70
N ARG A 575 17.96 4.48 -13.01
CA ARG A 575 18.03 4.74 -11.57
C ARG A 575 17.33 3.64 -10.81
N THR A 576 18.03 3.10 -9.82
CA THR A 576 17.52 2.05 -8.93
C THR A 576 17.62 2.47 -7.48
N VAL A 577 16.72 1.96 -6.67
CA VAL A 577 16.75 2.13 -5.23
C VAL A 577 17.66 1.06 -4.63
N GLY A 578 18.64 1.50 -3.84
CA GLY A 578 19.63 0.63 -3.20
C GLY A 578 19.09 -0.09 -1.96
N ASP A 579 20.01 -0.62 -1.17
CA ASP A 579 19.68 -1.31 0.08
C ASP A 579 19.18 -0.36 1.15
N ALA A 580 18.34 -0.89 2.06
CA ALA A 580 17.83 -0.15 3.19
C ALA A 580 18.96 0.21 4.18
N VAL A 581 18.90 1.43 4.67
CA VAL A 581 19.74 1.92 5.77
C VAL A 581 18.82 2.35 6.91
N ASP A 582 19.10 1.88 8.12
CA ASP A 582 18.31 2.29 9.29
C ASP A 582 18.49 3.78 9.57
N LEU A 583 17.40 4.43 9.99
CA LEU A 583 17.43 5.83 10.40
C LEU A 583 18.29 5.97 11.67
N SER A 584 19.30 6.81 11.59
CA SER A 584 20.11 7.15 12.74
C SER A 584 19.53 8.36 13.48
N VAL A 585 19.90 8.49 14.75
CA VAL A 585 19.53 9.67 15.56
C VAL A 585 20.08 10.93 14.89
N PRO A 586 19.26 11.97 14.67
CA PRO A 586 19.72 13.21 14.05
C PRO A 586 20.84 13.83 14.87
N GLY A 587 21.84 14.38 14.17
CA GLY A 587 22.84 15.24 14.78
C GLY A 587 22.26 16.60 15.23
N GLU A 588 23.11 17.47 15.75
CA GLU A 588 22.69 18.85 15.99
C GLU A 588 22.35 19.54 14.67
N LEU A 589 21.17 20.16 14.57
CA LEU A 589 20.72 20.85 13.37
C LEU A 589 21.62 22.03 13.00
N GLY A 590 22.40 22.53 13.96
CA GLY A 590 23.28 23.70 13.79
C GLY A 590 22.54 24.99 13.44
N LEU A 591 21.23 25.05 13.71
CA LEU A 591 20.39 26.22 13.52
C LEU A 591 20.40 27.07 14.80
N GLY A 592 20.62 28.40 14.68
CA GLY A 592 20.45 29.32 15.79
C GLY A 592 18.97 29.50 16.17
N SER A 593 18.71 30.00 17.36
CA SER A 593 17.34 30.37 17.76
C SER A 593 16.76 31.53 16.93
N ASP A 594 17.61 32.28 16.21
CA ASP A 594 17.27 33.33 15.28
C ASP A 594 17.08 32.85 13.82
N ALA A 595 17.27 31.54 13.59
CA ALA A 595 17.08 30.96 12.27
C ALA A 595 15.65 31.17 11.76
N VAL A 596 15.53 31.38 10.44
CA VAL A 596 14.26 31.57 9.73
C VAL A 596 14.03 30.41 8.78
N ILE A 597 13.02 29.61 9.04
CA ILE A 597 12.66 28.46 8.21
C ILE A 597 11.30 28.71 7.55
N VAL A 598 11.25 28.65 6.23
CA VAL A 598 10.01 28.77 5.45
C VAL A 598 9.50 27.38 5.12
N ILE A 599 8.22 27.12 5.39
CA ILE A 599 7.61 25.82 5.13
C ILE A 599 6.34 26.02 4.31
N THR A 600 6.33 25.54 3.08
CA THR A 600 5.13 25.59 2.23
C THR A 600 4.26 24.35 2.47
N GLY A 601 2.95 24.53 2.59
CA GLY A 601 2.05 23.45 2.95
C GLY A 601 2.10 23.03 4.42
N GLY A 602 2.91 23.72 5.26
CA GLY A 602 3.29 23.33 6.62
C GLY A 602 2.20 23.45 7.69
N ALA A 603 1.02 23.89 7.34
CA ALA A 603 -0.06 24.08 8.31
C ALA A 603 -0.92 22.81 8.52
N ARG A 604 -0.76 21.77 7.68
CA ARG A 604 -1.58 20.55 7.71
C ARG A 604 -0.80 19.33 7.24
N GLY A 605 -1.34 18.15 7.56
CA GLY A 605 -0.84 16.86 7.09
C GLY A 605 0.58 16.55 7.53
N ILE A 606 1.30 15.80 6.71
CA ILE A 606 2.67 15.37 7.00
C ILE A 606 3.64 16.54 7.19
N THR A 607 3.45 17.61 6.43
CA THR A 607 4.30 18.80 6.51
C THR A 607 4.13 19.52 7.85
N ALA A 608 2.92 19.52 8.44
CA ALA A 608 2.68 20.03 9.78
C ALA A 608 3.43 19.21 10.84
N ARG A 609 3.41 17.89 10.74
CA ARG A 609 4.16 16.98 11.64
C ARG A 609 5.65 17.26 11.59
N VAL A 610 6.17 17.47 10.38
CA VAL A 610 7.57 17.83 10.18
C VAL A 610 7.88 19.21 10.79
N ALA A 611 7.01 20.23 10.59
CA ALA A 611 7.17 21.54 11.18
C ALA A 611 7.17 21.47 12.73
N GLU A 612 6.26 20.67 13.31
CA GLU A 612 6.20 20.43 14.77
C GLU A 612 7.47 19.74 15.28
N GLY A 613 7.97 18.72 14.56
CA GLY A 613 9.22 18.05 14.90
C GLY A 613 10.44 18.96 14.86
N LEU A 614 10.53 19.77 13.81
CA LEU A 614 11.60 20.78 13.67
C LEU A 614 11.55 21.81 14.81
N ALA A 615 10.38 22.38 15.10
CA ALA A 615 10.21 23.35 16.16
C ALA A 615 10.50 22.78 17.54
N ARG A 616 10.20 21.51 17.77
CA ARG A 616 10.52 20.78 19.01
C ARG A 616 12.03 20.58 19.15
N ALA A 617 12.70 20.19 18.05
CA ALA A 617 14.15 19.96 18.05
C ALA A 617 14.96 21.25 18.13
N ASN A 618 14.48 22.32 17.50
CA ASN A 618 15.15 23.62 17.42
C ASN A 618 14.12 24.75 17.36
N PRO A 619 13.68 25.31 18.49
CA PRO A 619 12.80 26.47 18.51
C PRO A 619 13.42 27.65 17.76
N CYS A 620 12.80 28.04 16.66
CA CYS A 620 13.26 29.11 15.77
C CYS A 620 12.04 29.83 15.17
N ARG A 621 12.27 30.74 14.24
CA ARG A 621 11.19 31.39 13.50
C ARG A 621 10.74 30.49 12.35
N VAL A 622 9.45 30.16 12.35
CA VAL A 622 8.81 29.31 11.33
C VAL A 622 7.78 30.15 10.57
N VAL A 623 8.01 30.33 9.28
CA VAL A 623 7.07 31.00 8.37
C VAL A 623 6.35 29.94 7.56
N LEU A 624 5.09 29.74 7.84
CA LEU A 624 4.23 28.80 7.09
C LEU A 624 3.57 29.54 5.93
N VAL A 625 3.64 28.94 4.73
CA VAL A 625 2.97 29.47 3.53
C VAL A 625 1.97 28.44 3.03
N GLY A 626 0.73 28.86 2.82
CA GLY A 626 -0.34 27.99 2.28
C GLY A 626 -1.42 28.80 1.59
N ARG A 627 -2.17 28.20 0.68
CA ARG A 627 -3.20 28.88 -0.11
C ARG A 627 -4.47 29.27 0.66
N SER A 628 -4.80 28.54 1.74
CA SER A 628 -5.98 28.82 2.54
C SER A 628 -5.73 30.01 3.44
N SER A 629 -6.70 30.91 3.57
CA SER A 629 -6.62 32.00 4.55
C SER A 629 -6.73 31.48 5.97
N LEU A 630 -6.07 32.17 6.90
CA LEU A 630 -6.22 31.85 8.32
C LEU A 630 -7.65 32.14 8.76
N PRO A 631 -8.31 31.20 9.47
CA PRO A 631 -9.66 31.44 9.94
C PRO A 631 -9.72 32.58 10.98
N GLU A 632 -10.30 33.71 10.61
CA GLU A 632 -10.39 34.91 11.44
C GLU A 632 -11.35 34.73 12.64
N ARG A 633 -12.35 33.88 12.52
CA ARG A 633 -13.38 33.65 13.53
C ARG A 633 -13.19 32.31 14.23
N ALA A 634 -13.62 32.23 15.47
CA ALA A 634 -13.77 30.95 16.16
C ALA A 634 -14.76 30.07 15.39
N GLU A 635 -14.57 28.76 15.50
CA GLU A 635 -15.52 27.80 14.94
C GLU A 635 -16.92 27.99 15.53
N ASP A 636 -17.94 27.74 14.72
CA ASP A 636 -19.33 27.80 15.18
C ASP A 636 -19.55 26.80 16.35
N PRO A 637 -20.07 27.25 17.49
CA PRO A 637 -20.33 26.36 18.62
C PRO A 637 -21.20 25.15 18.29
N ARG A 638 -22.04 25.25 17.23
CA ARG A 638 -22.91 24.16 16.78
C ARG A 638 -22.13 23.01 16.12
N THR A 639 -20.96 23.28 15.50
CA THR A 639 -20.08 22.29 14.89
C THR A 639 -18.92 21.89 15.79
N ALA A 640 -18.49 22.77 16.72
CA ALA A 640 -17.29 22.58 17.55
C ALA A 640 -17.32 21.31 18.42
N GLY A 641 -18.51 20.78 18.73
CA GLY A 641 -18.67 19.51 19.47
C GLY A 641 -18.55 18.24 18.63
N ALA A 642 -18.55 18.36 17.31
CA ALA A 642 -18.45 17.22 16.41
C ALA A 642 -17.00 16.71 16.33
N ALA A 643 -16.76 15.49 16.83
CA ALA A 643 -15.40 14.92 16.92
C ALA A 643 -14.91 14.27 15.61
N ASP A 644 -15.83 13.79 14.81
CA ASP A 644 -15.57 13.08 13.56
C ASP A 644 -16.39 13.65 12.39
N ARG A 645 -16.05 13.22 11.18
CA ARG A 645 -16.70 13.71 9.95
C ARG A 645 -18.20 13.40 9.90
N GLN A 646 -18.62 12.23 10.39
CA GLN A 646 -20.04 11.85 10.40
C GLN A 646 -20.86 12.75 11.36
N SER A 647 -20.33 13.01 12.56
CA SER A 647 -20.97 13.93 13.50
C SER A 647 -20.96 15.36 13.01
N LEU A 648 -19.92 15.77 12.25
CA LEU A 648 -19.83 17.09 11.63
C LEU A 648 -20.86 17.27 10.51
N ARG A 649 -21.05 16.27 9.64
CA ARG A 649 -22.13 16.26 8.64
C ARG A 649 -23.49 16.40 9.28
N ARG A 650 -23.74 15.60 10.33
CA ARG A 650 -25.01 15.67 11.08
C ARG A 650 -25.26 17.06 11.65
N ALA A 651 -24.24 17.66 12.27
CA ALA A 651 -24.36 19.01 12.80
C ALA A 651 -24.66 20.05 11.71
N LEU A 652 -24.02 19.95 10.54
CA LEU A 652 -24.28 20.84 9.39
C LEU A 652 -25.69 20.64 8.83
N LEU A 653 -26.18 19.40 8.75
CA LEU A 653 -27.55 19.10 8.36
C LEU A 653 -28.57 19.66 9.35
N GLU A 654 -28.32 19.54 10.66
CA GLU A 654 -29.17 20.10 11.71
C GLU A 654 -29.20 21.65 11.68
N ILE A 655 -28.11 22.30 11.29
CA ILE A 655 -28.04 23.75 11.08
C ILE A 655 -28.97 24.18 9.94
N GLY A 656 -29.08 23.34 8.87
CA GLY A 656 -30.06 23.54 7.81
C GLY A 656 -29.77 24.72 6.87
N GLU A 657 -28.51 25.22 6.85
CA GLU A 657 -28.10 26.33 5.97
C GLU A 657 -27.56 25.83 4.62
N LEU A 658 -27.16 24.55 4.55
CA LEU A 658 -26.63 23.87 3.37
C LEU A 658 -27.58 22.75 2.96
N HIS A 659 -27.82 22.61 1.66
CA HIS A 659 -28.83 21.69 1.15
C HIS A 659 -28.29 20.65 0.15
N ALA A 660 -27.14 20.91 -0.47
CA ALA A 660 -26.50 19.97 -1.38
C ALA A 660 -25.40 19.18 -0.64
N PRO A 661 -25.28 17.86 -0.86
CA PRO A 661 -24.20 17.06 -0.29
C PRO A 661 -22.82 17.64 -0.56
N ALA A 662 -22.52 18.07 -1.78
CA ALA A 662 -21.25 18.70 -2.15
C ALA A 662 -20.95 19.97 -1.33
N GLU A 663 -21.97 20.80 -1.00
CA GLU A 663 -21.79 21.97 -0.14
C GLU A 663 -21.45 21.57 1.30
N ILE A 664 -22.08 20.50 1.81
CA ILE A 664 -21.85 19.97 3.16
C ILE A 664 -20.44 19.39 3.23
N GLU A 665 -20.02 18.61 2.24
CA GLU A 665 -18.65 18.07 2.16
C GLU A 665 -17.60 19.18 2.07
N ALA A 666 -17.83 20.17 1.26
CA ALA A 666 -16.95 21.34 1.17
C ALA A 666 -16.85 22.10 2.51
N ALA A 667 -17.95 22.18 3.25
CA ALA A 667 -17.98 22.77 4.59
C ALA A 667 -17.24 21.89 5.62
N CYS A 668 -17.43 20.57 5.59
CA CYS A 668 -16.68 19.63 6.42
C CYS A 668 -15.17 19.77 6.17
N ASN A 669 -14.73 19.70 4.92
CA ASN A 669 -13.34 19.84 4.52
C ASN A 669 -12.74 21.16 5.02
N ARG A 670 -13.48 22.26 4.92
CA ARG A 670 -13.03 23.57 5.39
C ARG A 670 -12.90 23.61 6.91
N ILE A 671 -13.89 23.10 7.65
CA ILE A 671 -13.87 23.11 9.13
C ILE A 671 -12.74 22.23 9.65
N GLU A 672 -12.56 21.03 9.10
CA GLU A 672 -11.45 20.15 9.48
C GLU A 672 -10.10 20.79 9.18
N ALA A 673 -9.95 21.40 8.01
CA ALA A 673 -8.75 22.16 7.64
C ALA A 673 -8.45 23.33 8.61
N ASP A 674 -9.49 24.08 9.00
CA ASP A 674 -9.38 25.20 9.96
C ASP A 674 -8.98 24.70 11.35
N ARG A 675 -9.54 23.58 11.80
CA ARG A 675 -9.17 22.93 13.07
C ARG A 675 -7.69 22.51 13.07
N GLU A 676 -7.26 21.83 12.01
CA GLU A 676 -5.88 21.36 11.87
C GLU A 676 -4.89 22.52 11.84
N MET A 677 -5.14 23.56 11.05
CA MET A 677 -4.29 24.76 11.01
C MET A 677 -4.15 25.42 12.40
N ARG A 678 -5.27 25.58 13.13
CA ARG A 678 -5.21 26.17 14.49
C ARG A 678 -4.42 25.29 15.46
N ALA A 679 -4.61 23.97 15.40
CA ALA A 679 -3.90 23.02 16.22
C ALA A 679 -2.39 23.09 15.95
N THR A 680 -1.97 23.05 14.68
CA THR A 680 -0.57 23.16 14.26
C THR A 680 0.07 24.45 14.77
N LEU A 681 -0.56 25.61 14.52
CA LEU A 681 -0.03 26.91 14.99
C LEU A 681 0.10 26.96 16.52
N THR A 682 -0.86 26.38 17.23
CA THR A 682 -0.84 26.32 18.69
C THR A 682 0.31 25.42 19.18
N THR A 683 0.46 24.25 18.57
CA THR A 683 1.52 23.28 18.89
C THR A 683 2.90 23.88 18.66
N LEU A 684 3.14 24.49 17.49
CA LEU A 684 4.42 25.13 17.18
C LEU A 684 4.80 26.22 18.20
N ARG A 685 3.83 27.08 18.57
CA ARG A 685 4.05 28.11 19.60
C ARG A 685 4.31 27.52 20.98
N SER A 686 3.70 26.37 21.31
CA SER A 686 3.95 25.69 22.58
C SER A 686 5.37 25.14 22.71
N PHE A 687 6.04 24.86 21.61
CA PHE A 687 7.46 24.49 21.58
C PHE A 687 8.41 25.70 21.63
N GLY A 688 7.87 26.91 21.66
CA GLY A 688 8.66 28.14 21.73
C GLY A 688 9.07 28.73 20.38
N ALA A 689 8.52 28.21 19.26
CA ALA A 689 8.76 28.77 17.95
C ALA A 689 7.99 30.11 17.75
N GLU A 690 8.61 31.07 17.08
CA GLU A 690 7.94 32.26 16.56
C GLU A 690 7.28 31.90 15.23
N VAL A 691 5.93 31.88 15.20
CA VAL A 691 5.18 31.37 14.05
C VAL A 691 4.42 32.46 13.34
N GLU A 692 4.70 32.61 12.06
CA GLU A 692 3.97 33.45 11.10
C GLU A 692 3.27 32.56 10.06
N TYR A 693 2.04 32.93 9.67
CA TYR A 693 1.34 32.24 8.58
C TYR A 693 0.97 33.25 7.49
N LEU A 694 1.35 32.91 6.25
CA LEU A 694 1.11 33.73 5.07
C LEU A 694 0.24 32.97 4.07
N SER A 695 -0.86 33.60 3.64
CA SER A 695 -1.77 32.99 2.67
C SER A 695 -1.38 33.39 1.25
N LEU A 696 -0.80 32.43 0.51
CA LEU A 696 -0.49 32.56 -0.92
C LEU A 696 -0.38 31.18 -1.56
N ASP A 697 -0.87 31.04 -2.80
CA ASP A 697 -0.62 29.85 -3.61
C ASP A 697 0.83 29.89 -4.12
N VAL A 698 1.56 28.80 -3.98
CA VAL A 698 2.96 28.68 -4.43
C VAL A 698 3.11 28.82 -5.97
N ARG A 699 2.02 28.65 -6.73
CA ARG A 699 1.95 28.89 -8.17
C ARG A 699 1.75 30.36 -8.53
N ASP A 700 1.41 31.22 -7.55
CA ASP A 700 1.26 32.65 -7.80
C ASP A 700 2.61 33.24 -8.23
N PRO A 701 2.66 34.01 -9.32
CA PRO A 701 3.89 34.68 -9.74
C PRO A 701 4.51 35.58 -8.65
N GLY A 702 3.71 36.02 -7.68
CA GLY A 702 4.16 36.78 -6.52
C GLY A 702 4.86 35.95 -5.44
N PHE A 703 4.88 34.62 -5.54
CA PHE A 703 5.48 33.75 -4.50
C PHE A 703 6.98 34.00 -4.32
N GLY A 704 7.71 34.15 -5.42
CA GLY A 704 9.13 34.54 -5.34
C GLY A 704 9.34 35.89 -4.63
N LYS A 705 8.49 36.89 -4.92
CA LYS A 705 8.55 38.19 -4.23
C LYS A 705 8.21 38.05 -2.75
N LEU A 706 7.29 37.20 -2.36
CA LEU A 706 7.00 36.90 -0.95
C LEU A 706 8.24 36.35 -0.22
N LEU A 707 9.01 35.46 -0.84
CA LEU A 707 10.26 34.94 -0.27
C LEU A 707 11.29 36.08 -0.09
N ASP A 708 11.38 36.99 -1.05
CA ASP A 708 12.26 38.19 -0.94
C ASP A 708 11.79 39.09 0.21
N GLU A 709 10.49 39.35 0.36
CA GLU A 709 9.91 40.11 1.47
C GLU A 709 10.15 39.48 2.85
N ILE A 710 10.10 38.15 2.94
CA ILE A 710 10.43 37.40 4.19
C ILE A 710 11.91 37.60 4.51
N ARG A 711 12.79 37.49 3.49
CA ARG A 711 14.24 37.72 3.67
C ARG A 711 14.54 39.13 4.09
N ASP A 712 13.92 40.14 3.49
CA ASP A 712 14.13 41.57 3.83
C ASP A 712 13.63 41.83 5.26
N ARG A 713 12.50 41.27 5.67
CA ARG A 713 11.89 41.46 7.00
C ARG A 713 12.73 40.89 8.12
N HIS A 714 13.28 39.68 7.90
CA HIS A 714 13.99 38.92 8.94
C HIS A 714 15.52 38.94 8.74
N GLY A 715 16.01 39.53 7.65
CA GLY A 715 17.43 39.61 7.32
C GLY A 715 18.03 38.31 6.77
N ARG A 716 17.28 37.18 6.79
CA ARG A 716 17.76 35.85 6.38
C ARG A 716 16.62 34.89 6.10
N ILE A 717 16.90 33.85 5.32
CA ILE A 717 16.18 32.59 5.28
C ILE A 717 17.27 31.51 5.37
N ASP A 718 17.22 30.67 6.41
CA ASP A 718 18.24 29.65 6.63
C ASP A 718 17.88 28.33 5.96
N GLY A 719 16.61 28.04 5.82
CA GLY A 719 16.13 26.82 5.18
C GLY A 719 14.72 26.93 4.67
N VAL A 720 14.42 26.10 3.67
CA VAL A 720 13.06 25.98 3.14
C VAL A 720 12.68 24.50 3.09
N ILE A 721 11.46 24.20 3.51
CA ILE A 721 10.82 22.87 3.32
C ILE A 721 9.63 23.07 2.40
N HIS A 722 9.72 22.52 1.20
CA HIS A 722 8.67 22.60 0.20
C HIS A 722 7.81 21.33 0.24
N GLY A 723 6.73 21.38 1.04
CA GLY A 723 5.75 20.31 1.19
C GLY A 723 4.39 20.62 0.56
N ALA A 724 4.28 21.75 -0.19
CA ALA A 724 3.04 22.05 -0.91
C ALA A 724 2.82 21.03 -2.04
N GLY A 725 1.63 20.47 -2.10
CA GLY A 725 1.21 19.53 -3.12
C GLY A 725 -0.31 19.37 -3.12
N VAL A 726 -0.82 18.86 -4.21
CA VAL A 726 -2.22 18.45 -4.37
C VAL A 726 -2.26 17.11 -5.08
N LEU A 727 -3.28 16.32 -4.84
CA LEU A 727 -3.56 15.09 -5.56
C LEU A 727 -4.77 15.31 -6.47
N ASP A 728 -4.76 14.65 -7.61
CA ASP A 728 -5.84 14.62 -8.59
C ASP A 728 -5.78 13.27 -9.31
N ASP A 729 -5.95 12.20 -8.54
CA ASP A 729 -5.73 10.83 -8.97
C ASP A 729 -6.83 10.40 -9.94
N HIS A 730 -6.48 10.31 -11.22
CA HIS A 730 -7.37 9.86 -12.29
C HIS A 730 -6.57 9.01 -13.27
N PHE A 731 -7.18 7.94 -13.76
CA PHE A 731 -6.59 7.15 -14.83
C PHE A 731 -6.41 7.98 -16.11
N LEU A 732 -5.52 7.54 -16.98
CA LEU A 732 -5.15 8.20 -18.24
C LEU A 732 -6.38 8.71 -19.02
N ARG A 733 -7.46 7.93 -19.04
CA ARG A 733 -8.70 8.25 -19.76
C ARG A 733 -9.38 9.51 -19.22
N ASP A 734 -9.43 9.66 -17.91
CA ASP A 734 -10.16 10.72 -17.20
C ASP A 734 -9.28 11.91 -16.81
N LYS A 735 -7.96 11.77 -16.94
CA LYS A 735 -7.02 12.83 -16.58
C LYS A 735 -7.07 13.97 -17.59
N THR A 736 -7.30 15.18 -17.09
CA THR A 736 -7.35 16.39 -17.90
C THR A 736 -6.04 17.17 -17.86
N LEU A 737 -5.73 17.90 -18.92
CA LEU A 737 -4.55 18.81 -18.94
C LEU A 737 -4.57 19.85 -17.82
N THR A 738 -5.75 20.38 -17.49
CA THR A 738 -5.92 21.34 -16.39
C THR A 738 -5.66 20.70 -15.03
N GLY A 739 -6.14 19.45 -14.82
CA GLY A 739 -5.82 18.67 -13.61
C GLY A 739 -4.33 18.40 -13.52
N PHE A 740 -3.74 17.94 -14.62
CA PHE A 740 -2.31 17.69 -14.72
C PHE A 740 -1.48 18.94 -14.34
N ASP A 741 -1.78 20.10 -14.97
CA ASP A 741 -1.08 21.35 -14.67
C ASP A 741 -1.24 21.78 -13.21
N ARG A 742 -2.41 21.57 -12.63
CA ARG A 742 -2.66 21.89 -11.22
C ARG A 742 -1.74 21.11 -10.28
N VAL A 743 -1.59 19.80 -10.50
CA VAL A 743 -0.74 18.92 -9.68
C VAL A 743 0.73 19.23 -9.92
N TYR A 744 1.15 19.19 -11.17
CA TYR A 744 2.53 19.37 -11.60
C TYR A 744 3.06 20.77 -11.23
N GLY A 745 2.30 21.82 -11.56
CA GLY A 745 2.70 23.22 -11.30
C GLY A 745 2.78 23.53 -9.79
N THR A 746 1.90 22.93 -8.96
CA THR A 746 1.95 23.19 -7.50
C THR A 746 3.31 22.76 -6.91
N LYS A 747 3.86 21.65 -7.36
CA LYS A 747 5.17 21.18 -6.88
C LYS A 747 6.31 21.91 -7.58
N LEU A 748 6.31 21.97 -8.88
CA LEU A 748 7.46 22.45 -9.65
C LEU A 748 7.63 23.96 -9.64
N ASP A 749 6.56 24.75 -9.82
CA ASP A 749 6.66 26.22 -9.87
C ASP A 749 7.07 26.78 -8.50
N GLY A 750 6.53 26.21 -7.41
CA GLY A 750 6.95 26.54 -6.06
C GLY A 750 8.42 26.23 -5.80
N ALA A 751 8.87 25.02 -6.19
CA ALA A 751 10.27 24.61 -6.04
C ALA A 751 11.23 25.50 -6.83
N ARG A 752 10.90 25.84 -8.07
CA ARG A 752 11.70 26.76 -8.90
C ARG A 752 11.84 28.13 -8.24
N ALA A 753 10.73 28.73 -7.81
CA ALA A 753 10.75 30.04 -7.15
C ALA A 753 11.64 30.06 -5.88
N ILE A 754 11.67 28.94 -5.14
CA ILE A 754 12.52 28.74 -3.97
C ILE A 754 13.99 28.63 -4.39
N LEU A 755 14.30 27.74 -5.34
CA LEU A 755 15.66 27.41 -5.75
C LEU A 755 16.35 28.56 -6.50
N ASP A 756 15.61 29.41 -7.22
CA ASP A 756 16.15 30.65 -7.79
C ASP A 756 16.64 31.65 -6.72
N ARG A 757 16.27 31.39 -5.45
CA ARG A 757 16.63 32.22 -4.27
C ARG A 757 17.42 31.44 -3.22
N GLN A 758 17.99 30.29 -3.57
CA GLN A 758 18.68 29.42 -2.60
C GLN A 758 19.97 30.04 -2.02
N ALA A 759 20.54 31.07 -2.67
CA ALA A 759 21.74 31.74 -2.18
C ALA A 759 21.56 32.23 -0.75
N GLY A 760 22.49 31.85 0.13
CA GLY A 760 22.43 32.15 1.57
C GLY A 760 21.55 31.25 2.42
N MET A 761 20.84 30.30 1.82
CA MET A 761 20.16 29.21 2.54
C MET A 761 21.16 28.10 2.84
N ARG A 762 20.96 27.39 3.94
CA ARG A 762 21.74 26.21 4.31
C ARG A 762 21.19 24.95 3.69
N PHE A 763 19.85 24.87 3.61
CA PHE A 763 19.19 23.72 3.01
C PHE A 763 17.86 24.10 2.34
N VAL A 764 17.48 23.30 1.35
CA VAL A 764 16.14 23.20 0.78
C VAL A 764 15.74 21.74 0.76
N VAL A 765 14.62 21.40 1.40
CA VAL A 765 14.05 20.05 1.34
C VAL A 765 12.80 20.08 0.47
N LEU A 766 12.79 19.24 -0.55
CA LEU A 766 11.66 19.04 -1.45
C LEU A 766 10.94 17.73 -1.06
N PHE A 767 9.63 17.81 -0.85
CA PHE A 767 8.84 16.61 -0.56
C PHE A 767 8.46 15.91 -1.87
N GLY A 768 9.26 14.91 -2.23
CA GLY A 768 8.99 13.97 -3.29
C GLY A 768 8.02 12.87 -2.87
N SER A 769 7.93 11.84 -3.69
CA SER A 769 7.10 10.66 -3.45
C SER A 769 7.66 9.44 -4.17
N VAL A 770 7.50 8.28 -3.59
CA VAL A 770 7.75 6.99 -4.23
C VAL A 770 7.09 6.86 -5.61
N SER A 771 6.00 7.60 -5.86
CA SER A 771 5.36 7.67 -7.19
C SER A 771 6.29 8.23 -8.27
N GLY A 772 7.19 9.15 -7.95
CA GLY A 772 8.20 9.67 -8.90
C GLY A 772 9.22 8.61 -9.26
N VAL A 773 9.62 7.79 -8.28
CA VAL A 773 10.65 6.76 -8.44
C VAL A 773 10.12 5.52 -9.13
N PHE A 774 8.94 5.02 -8.71
CA PHE A 774 8.41 3.73 -9.16
C PHE A 774 7.27 3.87 -10.19
N GLY A 775 6.66 5.04 -10.33
CA GLY A 775 5.38 5.22 -11.01
C GLY A 775 4.21 4.71 -10.16
N ASN A 776 3.02 5.23 -10.40
CA ASN A 776 1.80 4.71 -9.79
C ASN A 776 0.61 4.92 -10.75
N LYS A 777 -0.31 3.95 -10.80
CA LYS A 777 -1.53 4.04 -11.62
C LYS A 777 -2.38 5.25 -11.19
N GLY A 778 -2.94 5.97 -12.13
CA GLY A 778 -3.77 7.15 -11.88
C GLY A 778 -3.01 8.42 -11.47
N GLN A 779 -1.69 8.35 -11.29
CA GLN A 779 -0.84 9.42 -10.77
C GLN A 779 0.18 9.95 -11.79
N ALA A 780 -0.15 9.98 -13.06
CA ALA A 780 0.78 10.40 -14.12
C ALA A 780 1.35 11.82 -13.90
N ASP A 781 0.50 12.78 -13.51
CA ASP A 781 0.87 14.15 -13.14
C ASP A 781 1.70 14.22 -11.85
N TYR A 782 1.33 13.45 -10.84
CA TYR A 782 1.99 13.44 -9.55
C TYR A 782 3.37 12.76 -9.65
N ALA A 783 3.47 11.67 -10.40
CA ALA A 783 4.74 10.99 -10.68
C ALA A 783 5.70 11.91 -11.46
N ALA A 784 5.19 12.60 -12.49
CA ALA A 784 5.95 13.58 -13.25
C ALA A 784 6.46 14.72 -12.37
N ALA A 785 5.61 15.27 -11.51
CA ALA A 785 5.97 16.36 -10.61
C ALA A 785 7.08 15.97 -9.63
N ASN A 786 7.00 14.77 -9.03
CA ASN A 786 7.99 14.29 -8.08
C ASN A 786 9.34 13.98 -8.77
N ASP A 787 9.35 13.33 -9.94
CA ASP A 787 10.57 13.11 -10.73
C ASP A 787 11.25 14.45 -11.13
N ALA A 788 10.45 15.49 -11.42
CA ALA A 788 10.99 16.82 -11.66
C ALA A 788 11.62 17.43 -10.40
N LEU A 789 11.04 17.24 -9.21
CA LEU A 789 11.65 17.66 -7.94
C LEU A 789 12.98 16.94 -7.68
N ASP A 790 13.04 15.62 -7.96
CA ASP A 790 14.26 14.83 -7.82
C ASP A 790 15.37 15.36 -8.72
N THR A 791 15.02 15.69 -9.96
CA THR A 791 15.95 16.28 -10.91
C THR A 791 16.42 17.66 -10.45
N LEU A 792 15.54 18.50 -9.91
CA LEU A 792 15.91 19.77 -9.27
C LEU A 792 16.89 19.56 -8.12
N ALA A 793 16.62 18.63 -7.23
CA ALA A 793 17.51 18.34 -6.12
C ALA A 793 18.90 17.93 -6.62
N ARG A 794 18.98 16.96 -7.55
CA ARG A 794 20.26 16.49 -8.11
C ARG A 794 21.07 17.58 -8.83
N THR A 795 20.40 18.52 -9.48
CA THR A 795 21.08 19.57 -10.29
C THR A 795 21.40 20.83 -9.49
N ARG A 796 20.69 21.10 -8.39
CA ARG A 796 20.82 22.32 -7.59
C ARG A 796 21.57 22.10 -6.26
N ASP A 797 21.79 20.84 -5.87
CA ASP A 797 22.50 20.52 -4.63
C ASP A 797 23.94 21.03 -4.66
N GLY A 798 24.37 21.61 -3.56
CA GLY A 798 25.69 22.21 -3.41
C GLY A 798 25.91 23.58 -4.11
N LEU A 799 24.97 24.03 -4.93
CA LEU A 799 25.04 25.36 -5.49
C LEU A 799 24.86 26.41 -4.38
N HIS A 800 25.74 27.44 -4.39
CA HIS A 800 25.76 28.49 -3.37
C HIS A 800 25.94 27.99 -1.93
N ASP A 801 26.63 26.85 -1.73
CA ASP A 801 26.79 26.18 -0.43
C ASP A 801 25.44 25.78 0.22
N CYS A 802 24.38 25.66 -0.57
CA CYS A 802 23.06 25.25 -0.13
C CYS A 802 22.85 23.75 -0.43
N ARG A 803 22.50 22.97 0.57
CA ARG A 803 22.11 21.57 0.39
C ARG A 803 20.67 21.46 -0.10
N VAL A 804 20.45 20.81 -1.24
CA VAL A 804 19.12 20.58 -1.81
C VAL A 804 18.83 19.09 -1.81
N ILE A 805 17.73 18.71 -1.16
CA ILE A 805 17.40 17.31 -0.94
C ILE A 805 15.95 17.06 -1.39
N SER A 806 15.74 16.06 -2.23
CA SER A 806 14.42 15.49 -2.48
C SER A 806 14.25 14.24 -1.61
N ILE A 807 13.18 14.21 -0.81
CA ILE A 807 12.81 13.03 -0.02
C ILE A 807 11.55 12.44 -0.63
N ASP A 808 11.70 11.27 -1.25
CA ASP A 808 10.61 10.49 -1.84
C ASP A 808 9.91 9.67 -0.77
N TRP A 809 8.81 10.22 -0.26
CA TRP A 809 8.05 9.62 0.82
C TRP A 809 7.21 8.44 0.35
N GLY A 810 7.26 7.33 1.10
CA GLY A 810 6.22 6.31 1.11
C GLY A 810 4.92 6.83 1.77
N PRO A 811 3.85 6.04 1.80
CA PRO A 811 2.60 6.44 2.44
C PRO A 811 2.77 6.62 3.95
N TRP A 812 2.20 7.71 4.49
CA TRP A 812 2.27 8.05 5.91
C TRP A 812 1.01 7.60 6.66
N GLY A 813 1.20 7.08 7.89
CA GLY A 813 0.14 6.86 8.86
C GLY A 813 -0.24 8.10 9.66
N GLY A 814 -1.30 7.99 10.45
CA GLY A 814 -1.63 9.01 11.47
C GLY A 814 -2.25 10.30 10.95
N GLY A 815 -2.83 10.34 9.78
CA GLY A 815 -3.69 11.45 9.33
C GLY A 815 -3.48 11.90 7.88
N GLY A 816 -4.53 12.00 7.16
CA GLY A 816 -4.75 12.92 6.07
C GLY A 816 -4.99 12.32 4.70
N MET A 817 -4.18 11.43 4.15
CA MET A 817 -4.33 10.98 2.75
C MET A 817 -4.58 9.47 2.60
N VAL A 818 -4.37 8.68 3.64
CA VAL A 818 -4.52 7.22 3.59
C VAL A 818 -5.75 6.84 4.39
N SER A 819 -6.76 6.26 3.71
CA SER A 819 -7.92 5.67 4.38
C SER A 819 -7.56 4.31 4.98
N ALA A 820 -8.39 3.78 5.89
CA ALA A 820 -8.17 2.46 6.49
C ALA A 820 -8.19 1.34 5.44
N GLU A 821 -8.93 1.54 4.35
CA GLU A 821 -9.03 0.63 3.21
C GLU A 821 -7.73 0.64 2.40
N LEU A 822 -7.22 1.84 2.10
CA LEU A 822 -5.96 2.01 1.38
C LEU A 822 -4.77 1.50 2.22
N GLU A 823 -4.84 1.63 3.55
CA GLU A 823 -3.87 1.02 4.47
C GLU A 823 -3.86 -0.51 4.36
N ARG A 824 -5.05 -1.14 4.30
CA ARG A 824 -5.17 -2.59 4.09
C ARG A 824 -4.61 -3.02 2.73
N GLU A 825 -4.85 -2.23 1.68
CA GLU A 825 -4.31 -2.48 0.35
C GLU A 825 -2.78 -2.38 0.32
N TYR A 826 -2.22 -1.33 0.90
CA TYR A 826 -0.76 -1.21 1.04
C TYR A 826 -0.17 -2.38 1.85
N ALA A 827 -0.83 -2.80 2.94
CA ALA A 827 -0.38 -3.93 3.74
C ALA A 827 -0.39 -5.26 2.96
N ARG A 828 -1.40 -5.49 2.10
CA ARG A 828 -1.44 -6.65 1.19
C ARG A 828 -0.26 -6.67 0.21
N ARG A 829 0.14 -5.51 -0.27
CA ARG A 829 1.29 -5.33 -1.16
C ARG A 829 2.64 -5.31 -0.44
N GLY A 830 2.69 -5.52 0.87
CA GLY A 830 3.93 -5.45 1.64
C GLY A 830 4.47 -4.03 1.84
N ILE A 831 3.62 -3.03 1.75
CA ILE A 831 3.94 -1.61 1.99
C ILE A 831 3.36 -1.21 3.34
N GLY A 832 4.21 -0.82 4.28
CA GLY A 832 3.78 -0.26 5.56
C GLY A 832 3.66 1.26 5.50
N LEU A 833 2.83 1.81 6.38
CA LEU A 833 2.76 3.26 6.53
C LEU A 833 3.97 3.78 7.32
N VAL A 834 4.53 4.89 6.88
CA VAL A 834 5.58 5.62 7.61
C VAL A 834 4.97 6.23 8.87
N ASP A 835 5.49 5.85 10.03
CA ASP A 835 5.08 6.49 11.29
C ASP A 835 5.51 7.97 11.28
N PRO A 836 4.65 8.91 11.71
CA PRO A 836 5.00 10.32 11.76
C PRO A 836 6.30 10.64 12.53
N ALA A 837 6.61 9.90 13.59
CA ALA A 837 7.85 10.10 14.33
C ALA A 837 9.07 9.67 13.50
N ASP A 838 8.97 8.55 12.78
CA ASP A 838 10.05 8.09 11.89
C ASP A 838 10.27 9.07 10.73
N GLY A 839 9.19 9.57 10.12
CA GLY A 839 9.29 10.56 9.04
C GLY A 839 9.93 11.87 9.50
N VAL A 840 9.56 12.37 10.67
CA VAL A 840 10.20 13.53 11.29
C VAL A 840 11.68 13.25 11.55
N MET A 841 12.01 12.09 12.11
CA MET A 841 13.39 11.71 12.40
C MET A 841 14.24 11.64 11.12
N ALA A 842 13.70 11.06 10.04
CA ALA A 842 14.36 11.01 8.75
C ALA A 842 14.69 12.41 8.22
N LEU A 843 13.72 13.32 8.22
CA LEU A 843 13.95 14.69 7.76
C LEU A 843 14.99 15.42 8.62
N LEU A 844 14.90 15.34 9.95
CA LEU A 844 15.86 15.97 10.85
C LEU A 844 17.26 15.41 10.65
N HIS A 845 17.40 14.12 10.39
CA HIS A 845 18.67 13.48 10.05
C HIS A 845 19.29 14.11 8.78
N GLU A 846 18.50 14.24 7.72
CA GLU A 846 18.98 14.82 6.46
C GLU A 846 19.34 16.31 6.58
N VAL A 847 18.56 17.09 7.35
CA VAL A 847 18.83 18.51 7.60
C VAL A 847 20.08 18.71 8.46
N ALA A 848 20.34 17.81 9.41
CA ALA A 848 21.52 17.87 10.28
C ALA A 848 22.80 17.44 9.54
N ALA A 849 22.70 16.58 8.54
CA ALA A 849 23.86 16.07 7.81
C ALA A 849 24.47 17.14 6.90
N PRO A 850 25.78 17.40 7.00
CA PRO A 850 26.44 18.42 6.15
C PRO A 850 26.58 17.99 4.69
N THR A 851 26.55 16.69 4.43
CA THR A 851 26.66 16.07 3.10
C THR A 851 25.79 14.81 3.07
N GLY A 852 25.38 14.39 1.89
CA GLY A 852 24.57 13.17 1.70
C GLY A 852 24.01 13.16 0.28
N PRO A 853 23.18 12.17 -0.05
CA PRO A 853 22.52 12.11 -1.34
C PRO A 853 21.55 13.28 -1.50
N SER A 854 21.43 13.80 -2.72
CA SER A 854 20.44 14.83 -3.07
C SER A 854 19.05 14.24 -3.32
N GLN A 855 18.95 12.94 -3.50
CA GLN A 855 17.69 12.20 -3.62
C GLN A 855 17.73 10.94 -2.77
N LEU A 856 16.67 10.70 -2.03
CA LEU A 856 16.53 9.50 -1.20
C LEU A 856 15.04 9.12 -1.06
N VAL A 857 14.81 7.83 -0.81
CA VAL A 857 13.47 7.30 -0.53
C VAL A 857 13.36 7.01 0.96
N VAL A 858 12.26 7.40 1.58
CA VAL A 858 11.91 7.03 2.96
C VAL A 858 10.59 6.31 2.95
N MET A 859 10.62 5.01 3.24
CA MET A 859 9.42 4.18 3.23
C MET A 859 9.51 3.05 4.25
N ARG A 860 8.37 2.43 4.53
CA ARG A 860 8.29 1.20 5.32
C ARG A 860 7.91 0.05 4.40
N GLY A 861 8.89 -0.77 4.04
CA GLY A 861 8.75 -1.84 3.06
C GLY A 861 10.01 -1.96 2.19
N THR A 862 9.94 -2.76 1.16
CA THR A 862 11.04 -2.94 0.21
C THR A 862 10.71 -2.30 -1.15
N PRO A 863 11.71 -1.91 -1.95
CA PRO A 863 11.47 -1.46 -3.33
C PRO A 863 10.66 -2.44 -4.17
N ALA A 864 10.84 -3.75 -3.93
CA ALA A 864 10.11 -4.81 -4.61
C ALA A 864 8.59 -4.78 -4.35
N ALA A 865 8.15 -4.22 -3.23
CA ALA A 865 6.73 -4.08 -2.91
C ALA A 865 5.96 -3.13 -3.85
N PHE A 866 6.69 -2.27 -4.57
CA PHE A 866 6.11 -1.42 -5.61
C PHE A 866 6.04 -2.13 -6.98
N GLY A 867 6.30 -3.42 -7.01
CA GLY A 867 6.32 -4.28 -8.20
C GLY A 867 7.62 -4.19 -9.00
N PRO A 868 7.92 -5.18 -9.83
CA PRO A 868 9.03 -5.11 -10.75
C PRO A 868 8.85 -3.93 -11.71
N PRO A 869 9.90 -3.50 -12.38
CA PRO A 869 9.75 -2.76 -13.63
C PRO A 869 8.73 -3.51 -14.49
N VAL A 870 7.81 -2.78 -15.13
CA VAL A 870 6.71 -3.39 -15.89
C VAL A 870 7.26 -4.50 -16.80
N ASP A 871 6.81 -5.73 -16.56
CA ASP A 871 7.22 -6.89 -17.36
C ASP A 871 6.30 -7.03 -18.58
N HIS A 872 6.81 -6.73 -19.75
CA HIS A 872 6.08 -6.86 -21.00
C HIS A 872 6.16 -8.27 -21.60
N THR A 873 6.84 -9.22 -20.94
CA THR A 873 7.01 -10.59 -21.48
C THR A 873 5.70 -11.37 -21.48
N SER A 874 4.75 -11.04 -20.61
CA SER A 874 3.41 -11.65 -20.60
C SER A 874 2.49 -11.14 -21.73
N ALA A 875 2.73 -9.93 -22.24
CA ALA A 875 2.05 -9.36 -23.42
C ALA A 875 2.79 -9.69 -24.74
N SER A 876 3.75 -10.58 -24.72
CA SER A 876 4.73 -10.80 -25.78
C SER A 876 4.14 -11.24 -27.12
N ASP A 877 3.06 -12.01 -27.11
CA ASP A 877 2.47 -12.50 -28.37
C ASP A 877 1.85 -11.40 -29.24
N ASP A 878 1.28 -10.36 -28.61
CA ASP A 878 0.73 -9.18 -29.30
C ASP A 878 1.78 -8.11 -29.61
N LEU A 879 2.85 -8.00 -28.77
CA LEU A 879 3.95 -7.07 -28.98
C LEU A 879 5.04 -7.60 -29.93
N VAL A 880 5.19 -8.93 -30.04
CA VAL A 880 6.17 -9.62 -30.93
C VAL A 880 5.52 -10.02 -32.26
N GLY A 881 4.20 -10.28 -32.29
CA GLY A 881 3.46 -10.58 -33.51
C GLY A 881 3.42 -9.35 -34.43
N GLY A 882 3.94 -9.47 -35.65
CA GLY A 882 4.03 -8.39 -36.62
C GLY A 882 2.70 -7.64 -36.81
N PHE A 883 2.74 -6.34 -36.95
CA PHE A 883 1.59 -5.45 -37.12
C PHE A 883 0.76 -5.93 -38.32
N LYS A 884 -0.52 -6.22 -38.11
CA LYS A 884 -1.43 -6.58 -39.21
C LYS A 884 -1.87 -5.32 -39.94
N PRO A 885 -1.63 -5.17 -41.24
CA PRO A 885 -2.17 -4.02 -41.99
C PRO A 885 -3.69 -4.06 -41.98
N GLY A 886 -4.31 -3.09 -41.33
CA GLY A 886 -5.75 -2.77 -41.42
C GLY A 886 -6.66 -3.70 -40.59
N ALA A 887 -6.69 -3.55 -39.30
CA ALA A 887 -7.82 -3.96 -38.45
C ALA A 887 -8.60 -2.73 -38.03
#